data_79dba334f9f5fa089ecb340f11692aa5
#
_entry.id   79dba334f9f5fa089ecb340f11692aa5
#
_cell.length_a   1.000
_cell.length_b   1.000
_cell.length_c   1.000
_cell.angle_alpha   90.00
_cell.angle_beta   90.00
_cell.angle_gamma   90.00
#
_symmetry.space_group_name_H-M   'P 1'
#
loop_
_entity.id
_entity.type
_entity.pdbx_description
1 polymer ?
#
loop_
_entity_poly.entity_id
_entity_poly.type
_entity_poly.pdbx_seq_one_letter_code
_entity_poly.pdbx_strand_id
1 'polypeptide(L)'
;MKKQLLILMTLFTALIGYSQTVGDTFVDNFVTYEVTSISPYEVEVHGYDHNNGSTDVVIPATVINNGTTYNVTSIEDDAFNYNGPTGKITSVTFTLPSNITSIGIQAFRDQNLTTLTIPSSVISISQYAFWHNNLTSVTLENGIESIGDHAFSTNQITSIIIPNSVTTIGQFAFQSNQLTSATLSNNLITIGSAAFSQNQLQSIVIPNSVTSFGSAFSANQLTNITFPSGITNIDVGAFRSNNLTHVTIPATVTNIENTAFRDNPLATVTSQATTPPTVFTGGINDSFWNRSIIDLTIPNGTSTSYAAGGWTGFNSVTEASPLTVGSTFVVDYITYEVTSVSPDTVEAIDYDMTGGSVVDIPASVSYSISNYNVTSIGINAFAQKQLTSITIPNSIINIKHHAFNSNQLTSVIIPESVTDIDYLAFTLNPISTIVSLNTTPPTITTLAGGTFGVSNRSNINLIITNNTTDEYVTDSGALWTGFKMVFEATSPTTVEVSNYDPVNGTNAVIPATVAAGPIVFDVTKIDDSAFENIGLTSVTIPDSVTDIGISAFNTNNLTSVTIPDSVTIIETTAFATNSITNLSLGANVTDIGIGAFVDNDLTGVTIPSNVTFIGLLAFGNNPLTSVTSYATTPPTITTGTNDTFAFNRSNIELHIPPGTLVAYVTDSGALWTGFNPVTQDASLNTSNFELEHGIKIVTNSDALKIISSRSAKLKSYSIYSISGAKVNNGTESTIAIDNLSGGVYILELTFDTGKLVKKFAK
;
A
#
# COMPACT_ATOMS: atom_id res chain seq x y z
N MET A 1 -38.66 29.38 -49.73
CA MET A 1 -37.19 29.24 -49.52
C MET A 1 -36.61 30.19 -48.46
N LYS A 2 -36.91 31.49 -48.41
CA LYS A 2 -36.34 32.37 -47.35
C LYS A 2 -36.82 32.12 -45.92
N LYS A 3 -38.05 31.58 -45.69
CA LYS A 3 -38.54 31.22 -44.34
C LYS A 3 -38.03 29.88 -43.84
N GLN A 4 -37.69 28.94 -44.70
CA GLN A 4 -37.07 27.67 -44.32
C GLN A 4 -35.59 27.83 -44.03
N LEU A 5 -34.90 28.79 -44.65
CA LEU A 5 -33.49 29.11 -44.36
C LEU A 5 -33.34 29.80 -43.00
N LEU A 6 -34.33 30.61 -42.57
CA LEU A 6 -34.32 31.27 -41.28
C LEU A 6 -34.57 30.29 -40.10
N ILE A 7 -35.41 29.27 -40.30
CA ILE A 7 -35.64 28.21 -39.30
C ILE A 7 -34.42 27.28 -39.20
N LEU A 8 -33.72 27.02 -40.30
CA LEU A 8 -32.49 26.24 -40.28
C LEU A 8 -31.36 27.00 -39.63
N MET A 9 -31.27 28.33 -39.78
CA MET A 9 -30.26 29.15 -39.08
C MET A 9 -30.58 29.31 -37.59
N THR A 10 -31.85 29.38 -37.19
CA THR A 10 -32.21 29.41 -35.76
C THR A 10 -32.10 28.04 -35.08
N LEU A 11 -32.19 26.92 -35.82
CA LEU A 11 -31.88 25.60 -35.28
C LEU A 11 -30.36 25.34 -35.16
N PHE A 12 -29.55 25.96 -36.01
CA PHE A 12 -28.09 25.86 -35.95
C PHE A 12 -27.46 26.74 -34.86
N THR A 13 -28.15 27.82 -34.43
CA THR A 13 -27.68 28.64 -33.28
C THR A 13 -28.10 28.10 -31.92
N ALA A 14 -28.95 27.06 -31.86
CA ALA A 14 -29.31 26.37 -30.61
C ALA A 14 -28.43 25.14 -30.29
N LEU A 15 -27.42 24.86 -31.12
CA LEU A 15 -26.42 23.78 -30.92
C LEU A 15 -25.00 24.31 -30.81
N ILE A 16 -24.80 25.56 -30.38
CA ILE A 16 -23.53 25.97 -29.83
C ILE A 16 -23.58 25.51 -28.36
N GLY A 17 -23.24 24.26 -28.11
CA GLY A 17 -22.83 23.86 -26.77
C GLY A 17 -21.74 24.85 -26.32
N TYR A 18 -21.98 25.57 -25.23
CA TYR A 18 -20.92 26.37 -24.61
C TYR A 18 -19.78 25.41 -24.27
N SER A 19 -18.73 25.44 -25.08
CA SER A 19 -17.47 24.81 -24.74
C SER A 19 -16.98 25.50 -23.47
N GLN A 20 -16.92 24.78 -22.39
CA GLN A 20 -16.29 25.33 -21.18
C GLN A 20 -14.83 25.67 -21.47
N THR A 21 -14.38 26.75 -20.86
CA THR A 21 -13.01 27.23 -20.93
C THR A 21 -12.38 27.12 -19.55
N VAL A 22 -11.07 27.13 -19.50
CA VAL A 22 -10.33 27.22 -18.21
C VAL A 22 -10.79 28.48 -17.46
N GLY A 23 -11.12 28.35 -16.19
CA GLY A 23 -11.65 29.38 -15.31
C GLY A 23 -13.19 29.41 -15.24
N ASP A 24 -13.91 28.60 -16.05
CA ASP A 24 -15.38 28.46 -15.92
C ASP A 24 -15.72 27.64 -14.66
N THR A 25 -16.74 28.07 -13.92
CA THR A 25 -17.20 27.37 -12.73
C THR A 25 -18.58 26.74 -12.92
N PHE A 26 -18.83 25.64 -12.21
CA PHE A 26 -20.15 25.01 -12.11
C PHE A 26 -20.35 24.36 -10.75
N VAL A 27 -21.58 24.03 -10.38
CA VAL A 27 -21.93 23.43 -9.09
C VAL A 27 -22.50 22.04 -9.32
N ASP A 28 -21.98 21.07 -8.56
CA ASP A 28 -22.58 19.74 -8.40
C ASP A 28 -22.61 19.36 -6.92
N ASN A 29 -23.75 18.89 -6.43
CA ASN A 29 -23.95 18.50 -5.03
C ASN A 29 -23.44 19.53 -4.00
N PHE A 30 -23.72 20.81 -4.20
CA PHE A 30 -23.29 21.96 -3.37
C PHE A 30 -21.79 22.24 -3.39
N VAL A 31 -21.01 21.48 -4.13
CA VAL A 31 -19.58 21.74 -4.39
C VAL A 31 -19.46 22.56 -5.67
N THR A 32 -18.74 23.66 -5.61
CA THR A 32 -18.36 24.46 -6.77
C THR A 32 -17.05 23.93 -7.32
N TYR A 33 -17.00 23.66 -8.61
CA TYR A 33 -15.82 23.23 -9.35
C TYR A 33 -15.40 24.31 -10.32
N GLU A 34 -14.09 24.53 -10.48
CA GLU A 34 -13.50 25.37 -11.50
C GLU A 34 -12.74 24.51 -12.53
N VAL A 35 -12.91 24.82 -13.83
CA VAL A 35 -12.21 24.10 -14.91
C VAL A 35 -10.76 24.54 -14.94
N THR A 36 -9.84 23.63 -14.66
CA THR A 36 -8.39 23.88 -14.67
C THR A 36 -7.73 23.46 -15.99
N SER A 37 -8.33 22.47 -16.69
CA SER A 37 -7.84 21.99 -17.99
C SER A 37 -8.97 21.48 -18.87
N ILE A 38 -8.82 21.62 -20.20
CA ILE A 38 -9.73 21.06 -21.21
C ILE A 38 -9.06 19.98 -22.09
N SER A 39 -7.79 19.62 -21.79
CA SER A 39 -7.07 18.53 -22.47
C SER A 39 -5.85 18.09 -21.63
N PRO A 40 -5.99 17.07 -20.77
CA PRO A 40 -7.23 16.37 -20.39
C PRO A 40 -8.24 17.28 -19.70
N TYR A 41 -9.50 16.82 -19.58
CA TYR A 41 -10.54 17.56 -18.86
C TYR A 41 -10.34 17.43 -17.36
N GLU A 42 -10.02 18.53 -16.68
CA GLU A 42 -9.73 18.58 -15.25
C GLU A 42 -10.44 19.76 -14.58
N VAL A 43 -10.80 19.54 -13.32
CA VAL A 43 -11.36 20.56 -12.43
C VAL A 43 -10.72 20.50 -11.07
N GLU A 44 -10.75 21.63 -10.35
CA GLU A 44 -10.50 21.67 -8.92
C GLU A 44 -11.78 21.96 -8.12
N VAL A 45 -11.79 21.55 -6.86
CA VAL A 45 -12.82 21.96 -5.93
C VAL A 45 -12.56 23.40 -5.52
N HIS A 46 -13.39 24.33 -5.98
CA HIS A 46 -13.24 25.77 -5.78
C HIS A 46 -14.00 26.31 -4.56
N GLY A 47 -15.10 25.67 -4.15
CA GLY A 47 -15.87 26.10 -2.99
C GLY A 47 -17.03 25.19 -2.60
N TYR A 48 -17.67 25.51 -1.47
CA TYR A 48 -18.79 24.75 -0.93
C TYR A 48 -19.91 25.63 -0.35
N ASP A 49 -21.16 25.28 -0.62
CA ASP A 49 -22.31 25.99 -0.06
C ASP A 49 -22.66 25.47 1.35
N HIS A 50 -22.06 26.02 2.38
CA HIS A 50 -22.25 25.66 3.78
C HIS A 50 -23.67 25.93 4.32
N ASN A 51 -24.50 26.75 3.64
CA ASN A 51 -25.85 27.07 4.09
C ASN A 51 -26.88 26.02 3.66
N ASN A 52 -26.66 25.40 2.52
CA ASN A 52 -27.61 24.48 1.91
C ASN A 52 -27.05 23.06 1.74
N GLY A 53 -25.74 22.89 1.79
CA GLY A 53 -25.04 21.63 1.61
C GLY A 53 -25.12 20.72 2.84
N SER A 54 -24.76 19.45 2.66
CA SER A 54 -24.66 18.43 3.71
C SER A 54 -23.50 18.71 4.64
N THR A 55 -23.58 18.29 5.91
CA THR A 55 -22.39 18.22 6.79
C THR A 55 -21.45 17.08 6.44
N ASP A 56 -21.91 16.13 5.62
CA ASP A 56 -21.13 15.01 5.09
C ASP A 56 -20.87 15.23 3.61
N VAL A 57 -19.63 15.48 3.25
CA VAL A 57 -19.20 15.81 1.89
C VAL A 57 -18.51 14.62 1.24
N VAL A 58 -18.90 14.30 0.02
CA VAL A 58 -18.22 13.31 -0.82
C VAL A 58 -17.54 14.05 -1.98
N ILE A 59 -16.21 13.90 -2.09
CA ILE A 59 -15.45 14.42 -3.22
C ILE A 59 -15.27 13.28 -4.22
N PRO A 60 -15.93 13.35 -5.39
CA PRO A 60 -15.85 12.31 -6.41
C PRO A 60 -14.53 12.35 -7.15
N ALA A 61 -14.11 11.21 -7.72
CA ALA A 61 -12.95 11.17 -8.63
C ALA A 61 -13.20 11.94 -9.93
N THR A 62 -14.45 11.96 -10.38
CA THR A 62 -14.87 12.65 -11.62
C THR A 62 -16.22 13.33 -11.43
N VAL A 63 -16.46 14.42 -12.14
CA VAL A 63 -17.75 15.11 -12.22
C VAL A 63 -18.17 15.30 -13.67
N ILE A 64 -19.49 15.34 -13.91
CA ILE A 64 -20.03 15.54 -15.26
C ILE A 64 -20.71 16.91 -15.33
N ASN A 65 -20.28 17.73 -16.29
CA ASN A 65 -20.97 18.98 -16.60
C ASN A 65 -21.23 19.11 -18.11
N ASN A 66 -22.48 19.36 -18.47
CA ASN A 66 -22.95 19.47 -19.87
C ASN A 66 -22.53 18.27 -20.76
N GLY A 67 -22.46 17.06 -20.19
CA GLY A 67 -22.09 15.84 -20.92
C GLY A 67 -20.57 15.60 -21.04
N THR A 68 -19.73 16.49 -20.49
CA THR A 68 -18.28 16.33 -20.42
C THR A 68 -17.91 15.81 -19.02
N THR A 69 -17.11 14.76 -18.96
CA THR A 69 -16.56 14.22 -17.71
C THR A 69 -15.20 14.87 -17.41
N TYR A 70 -15.05 15.42 -16.22
CA TYR A 70 -13.84 16.06 -15.71
C TYR A 70 -13.26 15.23 -14.57
N ASN A 71 -11.94 15.06 -14.56
CA ASN A 71 -11.23 14.54 -13.39
C ASN A 71 -11.16 15.63 -12.33
N VAL A 72 -11.40 15.29 -11.07
CA VAL A 72 -11.25 16.20 -9.94
C VAL A 72 -9.84 16.00 -9.39
N THR A 73 -8.93 16.96 -9.65
CA THR A 73 -7.48 16.78 -9.45
C THR A 73 -6.90 17.54 -8.28
N SER A 74 -7.61 18.54 -7.75
CA SER A 74 -7.15 19.32 -6.60
C SER A 74 -8.30 19.90 -5.78
N ILE A 75 -7.98 20.29 -4.55
CA ILE A 75 -8.84 21.11 -3.70
C ILE A 75 -8.14 22.46 -3.53
N GLU A 76 -8.81 23.53 -3.94
CA GLU A 76 -8.27 24.88 -3.91
C GLU A 76 -8.09 25.43 -2.49
N ASP A 77 -7.36 26.50 -2.36
CA ASP A 77 -7.19 27.24 -1.13
C ASP A 77 -8.56 27.75 -0.61
N ASP A 78 -8.78 27.62 0.69
CA ASP A 78 -10.02 28.02 1.37
C ASP A 78 -11.32 27.36 0.86
N ALA A 79 -11.29 26.34 0.02
CA ALA A 79 -12.47 25.75 -0.65
C ALA A 79 -13.61 25.38 0.29
N PHE A 80 -13.32 24.88 1.49
CA PHE A 80 -14.29 24.57 2.54
C PHE A 80 -14.09 25.41 3.80
N ASN A 81 -13.29 26.48 3.78
CA ASN A 81 -13.06 27.34 4.93
C ASN A 81 -14.33 28.14 5.25
N TYR A 82 -14.88 27.98 6.45
CA TYR A 82 -16.13 28.63 6.83
C TYR A 82 -16.17 28.96 8.33
N ASN A 83 -16.29 30.26 8.64
CA ASN A 83 -16.30 30.80 9.99
C ASN A 83 -17.70 30.97 10.59
N GLY A 84 -18.75 30.46 9.93
CA GLY A 84 -20.12 30.53 10.43
C GLY A 84 -20.40 29.60 11.63
N PRO A 85 -21.41 29.88 12.43
CA PRO A 85 -21.73 29.07 13.61
C PRO A 85 -22.46 27.74 13.26
N THR A 86 -23.03 27.62 12.07
CA THR A 86 -23.79 26.46 11.59
C THR A 86 -23.28 26.09 10.17
N GLY A 87 -23.53 24.87 9.72
CA GLY A 87 -23.14 24.44 8.37
C GLY A 87 -21.69 23.96 8.24
N LYS A 88 -20.97 23.77 9.34
CA LYS A 88 -19.63 23.16 9.33
C LYS A 88 -19.69 21.70 8.95
N ILE A 89 -18.75 21.25 8.11
CA ILE A 89 -18.65 19.84 7.68
C ILE A 89 -18.15 18.98 8.83
N THR A 90 -18.77 17.80 8.98
CA THR A 90 -18.43 16.80 10.02
C THR A 90 -17.68 15.61 9.45
N SER A 91 -17.85 15.33 8.14
CA SER A 91 -17.06 14.32 7.43
C SER A 91 -16.74 14.72 6.01
N VAL A 92 -15.59 14.27 5.51
CA VAL A 92 -15.20 14.33 4.10
C VAL A 92 -14.74 12.96 3.67
N THR A 93 -15.23 12.51 2.52
CA THR A 93 -14.86 11.20 1.92
C THR A 93 -14.42 11.40 0.48
N PHE A 94 -13.32 10.77 0.10
CA PHE A 94 -12.83 10.74 -1.27
C PHE A 94 -13.29 9.46 -1.97
N THR A 95 -13.89 9.57 -3.14
CA THR A 95 -14.26 8.38 -3.93
C THR A 95 -13.00 7.75 -4.52
N LEU A 96 -12.83 6.44 -4.31
CA LEU A 96 -11.65 5.71 -4.80
C LEU A 96 -11.94 4.99 -6.13
N PRO A 97 -10.96 4.91 -7.04
CA PRO A 97 -9.67 5.58 -6.97
C PRO A 97 -9.83 7.10 -7.08
N SER A 98 -9.08 7.86 -6.27
CA SER A 98 -9.11 9.33 -6.28
C SER A 98 -8.11 9.88 -7.27
N ASN A 99 -8.43 11.01 -7.89
CA ASN A 99 -7.50 11.75 -8.77
C ASN A 99 -6.91 13.00 -8.08
N ILE A 100 -7.28 13.27 -6.80
CA ILE A 100 -6.81 14.43 -6.05
C ILE A 100 -5.31 14.28 -5.78
N THR A 101 -4.52 15.25 -6.23
CA THR A 101 -3.06 15.30 -6.03
C THR A 101 -2.63 16.31 -4.98
N SER A 102 -3.45 17.31 -4.68
CA SER A 102 -3.11 18.35 -3.69
C SER A 102 -4.34 18.84 -2.93
N ILE A 103 -4.10 19.22 -1.67
CA ILE A 103 -5.09 19.85 -0.79
C ILE A 103 -4.57 21.24 -0.43
N GLY A 104 -5.28 22.28 -0.81
CA GLY A 104 -4.90 23.68 -0.75
C GLY A 104 -4.77 24.27 0.65
N ILE A 105 -4.26 25.51 0.71
CA ILE A 105 -4.08 26.24 1.96
C ILE A 105 -5.44 26.50 2.61
N GLN A 106 -5.55 26.18 3.91
CA GLN A 106 -6.78 26.37 4.69
C GLN A 106 -8.02 25.63 4.12
N ALA A 107 -7.87 24.68 3.21
CA ALA A 107 -8.99 24.07 2.47
C ALA A 107 -10.12 23.59 3.36
N PHE A 108 -9.83 22.95 4.49
CA PHE A 108 -10.82 22.46 5.48
C PHE A 108 -10.60 23.11 6.86
N ARG A 109 -10.07 24.31 6.90
CA ARG A 109 -9.84 25.04 8.15
C ARG A 109 -11.15 25.30 8.90
N ASP A 110 -11.10 25.26 10.25
CA ASP A 110 -12.21 25.63 11.13
C ASP A 110 -13.50 24.81 10.92
N GLN A 111 -13.42 23.55 10.43
CA GLN A 111 -14.55 22.64 10.32
C GLN A 111 -14.76 21.80 11.58
N ASN A 112 -15.66 20.80 11.52
CA ASN A 112 -15.95 19.88 12.62
C ASN A 112 -15.60 18.41 12.24
N LEU A 113 -14.61 18.22 11.38
CA LEU A 113 -14.19 16.88 10.94
C LEU A 113 -13.74 16.04 12.14
N THR A 114 -14.21 14.79 12.21
CA THR A 114 -13.90 13.86 13.32
C THR A 114 -12.93 12.76 12.95
N THR A 115 -12.98 12.31 11.72
CA THR A 115 -12.08 11.31 11.14
C THR A 115 -11.70 11.71 9.72
N LEU A 116 -10.54 11.27 9.25
CA LEU A 116 -10.06 11.61 7.91
C LEU A 116 -9.18 10.49 7.36
N THR A 117 -9.42 10.14 6.10
CA THR A 117 -8.49 9.31 5.31
C THR A 117 -8.05 10.11 4.09
N ILE A 118 -6.74 10.34 3.96
CA ILE A 118 -6.13 11.00 2.81
C ILE A 118 -5.68 9.91 1.83
N PRO A 119 -6.22 9.89 0.59
CA PRO A 119 -5.90 8.84 -0.39
C PRO A 119 -4.47 8.93 -0.92
N SER A 120 -3.97 7.82 -1.43
CA SER A 120 -2.59 7.68 -1.95
C SER A 120 -2.27 8.54 -3.17
N SER A 121 -3.28 9.06 -3.86
CA SER A 121 -3.10 10.01 -4.96
C SER A 121 -2.61 11.39 -4.51
N VAL A 122 -2.82 11.76 -3.22
CA VAL A 122 -2.44 13.07 -2.69
C VAL A 122 -0.93 13.10 -2.46
N ILE A 123 -0.26 14.05 -3.11
CA ILE A 123 1.18 14.28 -3.01
C ILE A 123 1.51 15.30 -1.93
N SER A 124 0.65 16.32 -1.76
CA SER A 124 0.91 17.40 -0.80
C SER A 124 -0.34 17.84 -0.05
N ILE A 125 -0.15 18.12 1.25
CA ILE A 125 -1.14 18.76 2.13
C ILE A 125 -0.59 20.12 2.50
N SER A 126 -1.30 21.20 2.10
CA SER A 126 -0.82 22.56 2.27
C SER A 126 -0.99 23.10 3.70
N GLN A 127 -0.46 24.30 3.92
CA GLN A 127 -0.50 25.00 5.20
C GLN A 127 -1.93 25.20 5.69
N TYR A 128 -2.19 24.92 7.02
CA TYR A 128 -3.50 25.04 7.68
C TYR A 128 -4.62 24.19 7.08
N ALA A 129 -4.37 23.24 6.18
CA ALA A 129 -5.40 22.54 5.42
C ALA A 129 -6.52 21.95 6.30
N PHE A 130 -6.19 21.37 7.46
CA PHE A 130 -7.13 20.80 8.43
C PHE A 130 -6.97 21.42 9.82
N TRP A 131 -6.49 22.65 9.89
CA TRP A 131 -6.30 23.36 11.15
C TRP A 131 -7.63 23.57 11.88
N HIS A 132 -7.60 23.38 13.22
CA HIS A 132 -8.74 23.64 14.12
C HIS A 132 -10.01 22.86 13.72
N ASN A 133 -9.89 21.54 13.73
CA ASN A 133 -10.99 20.58 13.57
C ASN A 133 -11.16 19.74 14.86
N ASN A 134 -11.99 18.69 14.78
CA ASN A 134 -12.22 17.74 15.88
C ASN A 134 -11.65 16.35 15.55
N LEU A 135 -10.61 16.26 14.70
CA LEU A 135 -10.05 14.99 14.24
C LEU A 135 -9.49 14.20 15.43
N THR A 136 -10.02 13.00 15.62
CA THR A 136 -9.52 12.01 16.60
C THR A 136 -8.65 10.95 15.94
N SER A 137 -8.87 10.70 14.65
CA SER A 137 -8.13 9.73 13.84
C SER A 137 -7.86 10.30 12.44
N VAL A 138 -6.62 10.13 11.98
CA VAL A 138 -6.19 10.48 10.63
C VAL A 138 -5.40 9.31 10.05
N THR A 139 -5.80 8.86 8.86
CA THR A 139 -5.06 7.89 8.07
C THR A 139 -4.42 8.61 6.87
N LEU A 140 -3.12 8.50 6.76
CA LEU A 140 -2.35 9.01 5.64
C LEU A 140 -1.89 7.82 4.80
N GLU A 141 -2.39 7.70 3.57
CA GLU A 141 -1.93 6.63 2.66
C GLU A 141 -0.57 6.97 2.03
N ASN A 142 0.13 5.96 1.51
CA ASN A 142 1.39 6.16 0.79
C ASN A 142 1.14 6.99 -0.49
N GLY A 143 2.04 7.96 -0.76
CA GLY A 143 1.93 8.91 -1.87
C GLY A 143 2.19 10.34 -1.42
N ILE A 144 1.87 10.67 -0.16
CA ILE A 144 2.08 11.99 0.40
C ILE A 144 3.59 12.23 0.59
N GLU A 145 4.13 13.26 -0.03
CA GLU A 145 5.55 13.65 0.07
C GLU A 145 5.77 14.75 1.11
N SER A 146 4.77 15.63 1.31
CA SER A 146 4.90 16.77 2.21
C SER A 146 3.62 17.10 2.99
N ILE A 147 3.80 17.45 4.27
CA ILE A 147 2.76 17.95 5.17
C ILE A 147 3.12 19.38 5.56
N GLY A 148 2.26 20.34 5.23
CA GLY A 148 2.49 21.77 5.39
C GLY A 148 2.42 22.27 6.84
N ASP A 149 2.80 23.54 7.02
CA ASP A 149 2.75 24.21 8.31
C ASP A 149 1.33 24.23 8.89
N HIS A 150 1.20 23.90 10.17
CA HIS A 150 -0.09 23.83 10.87
C HIS A 150 -1.15 22.91 10.26
N ALA A 151 -0.81 22.03 9.33
CA ALA A 151 -1.79 21.26 8.54
C ALA A 151 -2.83 20.53 9.40
N PHE A 152 -2.43 19.93 10.51
CA PHE A 152 -3.30 19.22 11.47
C PHE A 152 -3.25 19.80 12.89
N SER A 153 -2.75 21.02 13.04
CA SER A 153 -2.64 21.66 14.35
C SER A 153 -4.02 21.91 14.96
N THR A 154 -4.10 21.87 16.31
CA THR A 154 -5.32 22.12 17.07
C THR A 154 -6.45 21.16 16.70
N ASN A 155 -6.19 19.87 16.89
CA ASN A 155 -7.12 18.76 16.74
C ASN A 155 -7.12 17.89 18.01
N GLN A 156 -7.65 16.67 17.92
CA GLN A 156 -7.75 15.71 19.03
C GLN A 156 -7.12 14.35 18.64
N ILE A 157 -6.16 14.35 17.71
CA ILE A 157 -5.53 13.14 17.17
C ILE A 157 -4.77 12.44 18.30
N THR A 158 -5.03 11.13 18.48
CA THR A 158 -4.43 10.34 19.57
C THR A 158 -3.21 9.53 19.13
N SER A 159 -3.13 9.18 17.84
CA SER A 159 -1.99 8.50 17.23
C SER A 159 -1.86 8.89 15.77
N ILE A 160 -0.65 8.82 15.23
CA ILE A 160 -0.39 9.06 13.80
C ILE A 160 0.72 8.16 13.28
N ILE A 161 0.53 7.64 12.07
CA ILE A 161 1.56 6.97 11.28
C ILE A 161 1.86 7.85 10.08
N ILE A 162 3.10 8.32 9.98
CA ILE A 162 3.58 9.10 8.84
C ILE A 162 4.16 8.11 7.82
N PRO A 163 3.57 7.98 6.62
CA PRO A 163 4.02 7.02 5.62
C PRO A 163 5.42 7.33 5.10
N ASN A 164 6.13 6.29 4.62
CA ASN A 164 7.52 6.43 4.17
C ASN A 164 7.70 7.29 2.91
N SER A 165 6.64 7.64 2.22
CA SER A 165 6.67 8.63 1.14
C SER A 165 6.91 10.07 1.65
N VAL A 166 6.59 10.37 2.93
CA VAL A 166 6.74 11.72 3.49
C VAL A 166 8.20 12.01 3.78
N THR A 167 8.72 13.08 3.18
CA THR A 167 10.08 13.59 3.40
C THR A 167 10.12 14.87 4.22
N THR A 168 9.00 15.61 4.32
CA THR A 168 8.94 16.90 4.99
C THR A 168 7.66 17.05 5.83
N ILE A 169 7.83 17.43 7.10
CA ILE A 169 6.77 17.85 8.00
C ILE A 169 7.01 19.33 8.36
N GLY A 170 6.02 20.19 8.12
CA GLY A 170 6.08 21.63 8.35
C GLY A 170 6.05 22.03 9.81
N GLN A 171 6.24 23.33 10.07
CA GLN A 171 6.18 23.89 11.41
C GLN A 171 4.78 23.72 11.99
N PHE A 172 4.70 23.38 13.29
CA PHE A 172 3.44 23.22 14.02
C PHE A 172 2.45 22.20 13.40
N ALA A 173 2.87 21.34 12.47
CA ALA A 173 1.96 20.52 11.67
C ALA A 173 0.98 19.68 12.51
N PHE A 174 1.41 19.11 13.64
CA PHE A 174 0.60 18.34 14.59
C PHE A 174 0.57 18.96 15.99
N GLN A 175 0.86 20.27 16.11
CA GLN A 175 0.86 20.95 17.40
C GLN A 175 -0.54 20.91 18.05
N SER A 176 -0.58 20.87 19.41
CA SER A 176 -1.82 20.94 20.17
C SER A 176 -2.82 19.85 19.77
N ASN A 177 -2.36 18.60 19.80
CA ASN A 177 -3.16 17.39 19.67
C ASN A 177 -3.11 16.56 20.99
N GLN A 178 -3.55 15.31 20.92
CA GLN A 178 -3.54 14.37 22.06
C GLN A 178 -2.65 13.14 21.74
N LEU A 179 -1.63 13.30 20.90
CA LEU A 179 -0.81 12.19 20.45
C LEU A 179 -0.09 11.51 21.62
N THR A 180 -0.39 10.25 21.84
CA THR A 180 0.34 9.36 22.75
C THR A 180 1.42 8.56 22.02
N SER A 181 1.29 8.40 20.70
CA SER A 181 2.25 7.75 19.82
C SER A 181 2.31 8.42 18.46
N ALA A 182 3.51 8.44 17.86
CA ALA A 182 3.74 8.86 16.49
C ALA A 182 4.83 7.97 15.87
N THR A 183 4.53 7.36 14.71
CA THR A 183 5.52 6.65 13.90
C THR A 183 5.95 7.58 12.78
N LEU A 184 7.23 7.88 12.70
CA LEU A 184 7.78 8.79 11.68
C LEU A 184 8.24 8.00 10.44
N SER A 185 8.19 8.67 9.28
CA SER A 185 8.75 8.14 8.03
C SER A 185 10.26 7.88 8.16
N ASN A 186 10.73 6.71 7.74
CA ASN A 186 12.17 6.42 7.69
C ASN A 186 12.93 7.29 6.67
N ASN A 187 12.21 7.90 5.71
CA ASN A 187 12.76 8.78 4.69
C ASN A 187 12.63 10.27 5.06
N LEU A 188 12.19 10.58 6.29
CA LEU A 188 11.95 11.93 6.74
C LEU A 188 13.29 12.72 6.81
N ILE A 189 13.33 13.85 6.13
CA ILE A 189 14.51 14.72 6.07
C ILE A 189 14.33 15.93 7.00
N THR A 190 13.12 16.48 7.03
CA THR A 190 12.83 17.73 7.74
C THR A 190 11.65 17.57 8.69
N ILE A 191 11.85 17.94 9.95
CA ILE A 191 10.79 18.16 10.94
C ILE A 191 10.79 19.64 11.30
N GLY A 192 9.69 20.33 11.02
CA GLY A 192 9.53 21.75 11.31
C GLY A 192 9.49 22.04 12.80
N SER A 193 9.83 23.26 13.17
CA SER A 193 9.79 23.71 14.58
C SER A 193 8.39 23.54 15.17
N ALA A 194 8.33 23.01 16.40
CA ALA A 194 7.10 22.73 17.14
C ALA A 194 6.11 21.75 16.44
N ALA A 195 6.56 20.96 15.45
CA ALA A 195 5.69 20.09 14.67
C ALA A 195 4.84 19.13 15.51
N PHE A 196 5.37 18.58 16.59
CA PHE A 196 4.68 17.69 17.54
C PHE A 196 4.57 18.29 18.96
N SER A 197 4.78 19.60 19.09
CA SER A 197 4.71 20.28 20.39
C SER A 197 3.29 20.23 20.98
N GLN A 198 3.21 20.27 22.33
CA GLN A 198 1.94 20.25 23.06
C GLN A 198 1.11 18.99 22.75
N ASN A 199 1.71 17.81 22.94
CA ASN A 199 1.11 16.50 22.82
C ASN A 199 1.35 15.68 24.11
N GLN A 200 1.13 14.37 24.05
CA GLN A 200 1.28 13.44 25.18
C GLN A 200 2.26 12.28 24.85
N LEU A 201 3.22 12.50 23.93
CA LEU A 201 4.18 11.50 23.51
C LEU A 201 5.05 11.06 24.68
N GLN A 202 5.11 9.75 24.94
CA GLN A 202 5.98 9.15 25.98
C GLN A 202 7.32 8.69 25.42
N SER A 203 7.37 8.38 24.13
CA SER A 203 8.56 8.03 23.38
C SER A 203 8.43 8.53 21.94
N ILE A 204 9.56 8.68 21.26
CA ILE A 204 9.64 8.98 19.83
C ILE A 204 10.95 8.44 19.25
N VAL A 205 10.89 7.82 18.08
CA VAL A 205 12.07 7.43 17.29
C VAL A 205 12.24 8.47 16.19
N ILE A 206 13.35 9.21 16.24
CA ILE A 206 13.70 10.21 15.21
C ILE A 206 14.61 9.54 14.19
N PRO A 207 14.24 9.50 12.90
CA PRO A 207 15.05 8.86 11.85
C PRO A 207 16.44 9.50 11.73
N ASN A 208 17.45 8.67 11.40
CA ASN A 208 18.83 9.13 11.23
C ASN A 208 19.07 10.13 10.09
N SER A 209 18.12 10.23 9.16
CA SER A 209 18.09 11.22 8.08
C SER A 209 17.79 12.65 8.57
N VAL A 210 17.19 12.79 9.77
CA VAL A 210 16.83 14.09 10.35
C VAL A 210 18.04 14.72 11.03
N THR A 211 18.42 15.93 10.61
CA THR A 211 19.58 16.66 11.16
C THR A 211 19.21 17.90 12.00
N SER A 212 17.95 18.34 11.94
CA SER A 212 17.40 19.44 12.73
C SER A 212 15.89 19.26 12.87
N PHE A 213 15.33 19.62 14.03
CA PHE A 213 13.89 19.48 14.31
C PHE A 213 13.33 20.65 15.15
N GLY A 214 14.08 21.74 15.34
CA GLY A 214 13.62 22.89 16.13
C GLY A 214 13.09 22.50 17.51
N SER A 215 12.00 23.13 17.94
CA SER A 215 11.29 22.80 19.21
C SER A 215 10.22 21.71 19.01
N ALA A 216 10.39 20.81 18.04
CA ALA A 216 9.34 19.88 17.59
C ALA A 216 8.72 19.04 18.70
N PHE A 217 9.50 18.62 19.69
CA PHE A 217 9.04 17.73 20.75
C PHE A 217 8.83 18.40 22.11
N SER A 218 8.78 19.73 22.14
CA SER A 218 8.51 20.48 23.38
C SER A 218 7.11 20.21 23.92
N ALA A 219 6.94 20.30 25.24
CA ALA A 219 5.68 20.10 25.95
C ALA A 219 5.00 18.76 25.59
N ASN A 220 5.72 17.67 25.87
CA ASN A 220 5.27 16.28 25.76
C ASN A 220 5.51 15.54 27.10
N GLN A 221 5.49 14.22 27.09
CA GLN A 221 5.71 13.36 28.26
C GLN A 221 6.90 12.41 28.05
N LEU A 222 7.86 12.78 27.19
CA LEU A 222 9.00 11.93 26.85
C LEU A 222 9.82 11.59 28.10
N THR A 223 10.05 10.29 28.32
CA THR A 223 10.87 9.79 29.44
C THR A 223 12.30 9.48 29.00
N ASN A 224 12.52 9.28 27.72
CA ASN A 224 13.77 8.94 27.07
C ASN A 224 13.86 9.60 25.69
N ILE A 225 15.07 9.81 25.19
CA ILE A 225 15.34 10.27 23.83
C ILE A 225 16.63 9.65 23.29
N THR A 226 16.55 9.09 22.09
CA THR A 226 17.70 8.67 21.28
C THR A 226 17.86 9.68 20.14
N PHE A 227 19.06 10.23 20.03
CA PHE A 227 19.37 11.22 19.00
C PHE A 227 19.76 10.54 17.69
N PRO A 228 19.36 11.13 16.53
CA PRO A 228 19.90 10.72 15.23
C PRO A 228 21.42 10.77 15.20
N SER A 229 22.06 9.82 14.51
CA SER A 229 23.52 9.71 14.47
C SER A 229 24.22 10.91 13.84
N GLY A 230 23.52 11.67 12.97
CA GLY A 230 24.05 12.87 12.30
C GLY A 230 23.76 14.19 12.99
N ILE A 231 23.14 14.19 14.17
CA ILE A 231 22.78 15.43 14.85
C ILE A 231 24.01 16.22 15.31
N THR A 232 24.09 17.49 14.99
CA THR A 232 25.16 18.40 15.41
C THR A 232 24.67 19.54 16.29
N ASN A 233 23.39 19.85 16.26
CA ASN A 233 22.75 20.90 17.03
C ASN A 233 21.50 20.37 17.74
N ILE A 234 21.34 20.66 19.03
CA ILE A 234 20.10 20.46 19.78
C ILE A 234 19.42 21.82 19.89
N ASP A 235 18.35 22.00 19.18
CA ASP A 235 17.73 23.28 18.91
C ASP A 235 17.05 23.94 20.13
N VAL A 236 16.69 25.20 20.01
CA VAL A 236 16.03 25.99 21.06
C VAL A 236 14.75 25.28 21.53
N GLY A 237 14.71 24.94 22.82
CA GLY A 237 13.54 24.32 23.46
C GLY A 237 13.16 22.94 22.90
N ALA A 238 14.04 22.26 22.19
CA ALA A 238 13.76 21.01 21.46
C ALA A 238 12.99 19.98 22.30
N PHE A 239 13.39 19.79 23.56
CA PHE A 239 12.79 18.84 24.51
C PHE A 239 12.28 19.54 25.77
N ARG A 240 12.04 20.84 25.71
CA ARG A 240 11.54 21.61 26.86
C ARG A 240 10.20 21.02 27.35
N SER A 241 10.01 21.00 28.69
CA SER A 241 8.75 20.56 29.32
C SER A 241 8.39 19.12 28.95
N ASN A 242 9.27 18.19 29.26
CA ASN A 242 9.10 16.75 29.15
C ASN A 242 9.38 16.06 30.52
N ASN A 243 9.44 14.72 30.52
CA ASN A 243 9.69 13.89 31.70
C ASN A 243 11.05 13.19 31.65
N LEU A 244 12.03 13.77 30.94
CA LEU A 244 13.38 13.19 30.82
C LEU A 244 14.08 13.19 32.18
N THR A 245 14.52 12.02 32.65
CA THR A 245 15.32 11.87 33.88
C THR A 245 16.80 11.76 33.59
N HIS A 246 17.15 11.36 32.40
CA HIS A 246 18.52 11.26 31.90
C HIS A 246 18.57 11.67 30.43
N VAL A 247 19.75 12.11 29.98
CA VAL A 247 20.03 12.38 28.58
C VAL A 247 21.49 12.06 28.26
N THR A 248 21.71 11.39 27.14
CA THR A 248 23.06 11.17 26.57
C THR A 248 23.21 12.06 25.33
N ILE A 249 24.16 12.98 25.40
CA ILE A 249 24.50 13.91 24.31
C ILE A 249 25.55 13.24 23.42
N PRO A 250 25.24 12.97 22.13
CA PRO A 250 26.17 12.32 21.21
C PRO A 250 27.47 13.11 20.99
N ALA A 251 28.53 12.42 20.63
CA ALA A 251 29.82 13.02 20.32
C ALA A 251 29.79 13.98 19.11
N THR A 252 28.81 13.83 18.24
CA THR A 252 28.60 14.69 17.05
C THR A 252 28.00 16.05 17.40
N VAL A 253 27.39 16.20 18.57
CA VAL A 253 26.75 17.46 18.99
C VAL A 253 27.81 18.49 19.32
N THR A 254 27.75 19.62 18.66
CA THR A 254 28.65 20.77 18.88
C THR A 254 27.95 21.93 19.58
N ASN A 255 26.61 21.93 19.60
CA ASN A 255 25.85 23.02 20.16
C ASN A 255 24.56 22.56 20.81
N ILE A 256 24.25 23.03 22.02
CA ILE A 256 23.00 22.82 22.75
C ILE A 256 22.38 24.19 23.06
N GLU A 257 21.33 24.47 22.34
CA GLU A 257 20.70 25.78 22.34
C GLU A 257 19.96 26.09 23.66
N ASN A 258 19.51 27.32 23.74
CA ASN A 258 18.85 27.85 24.92
C ASN A 258 17.57 27.05 25.24
N THR A 259 17.36 26.72 26.52
CA THR A 259 16.21 25.99 27.04
C THR A 259 15.96 24.59 26.45
N ALA A 260 16.94 24.00 25.74
CA ALA A 260 16.79 22.72 25.01
C ALA A 260 16.18 21.61 25.90
N PHE A 261 16.60 21.49 27.14
CA PHE A 261 16.12 20.49 28.12
C PHE A 261 15.41 21.11 29.32
N ARG A 262 15.07 22.37 29.26
CA ARG A 262 14.43 23.09 30.37
C ARG A 262 13.11 22.42 30.76
N ASP A 263 12.76 22.50 32.05
CA ASP A 263 11.55 21.96 32.62
C ASP A 263 11.42 20.41 32.45
N ASN A 264 12.56 19.71 32.61
CA ASN A 264 12.65 18.25 32.73
C ASN A 264 13.17 17.85 34.11
N PRO A 265 12.78 16.70 34.69
CA PRO A 265 13.29 16.19 35.96
C PRO A 265 14.66 15.50 35.80
N LEU A 266 15.61 16.13 35.09
CA LEU A 266 16.92 15.53 34.82
C LEU A 266 17.69 15.30 36.11
N ALA A 267 18.09 14.04 36.31
CA ALA A 267 19.04 13.63 37.37
C ALA A 267 20.47 13.42 36.82
N THR A 268 20.57 12.98 35.54
CA THR A 268 21.89 12.71 34.93
C THR A 268 21.98 13.26 33.51
N VAL A 269 23.16 13.75 33.16
CA VAL A 269 23.54 14.12 31.79
C VAL A 269 24.87 13.45 31.48
N THR A 270 24.93 12.73 30.37
CA THR A 270 26.18 12.15 29.85
C THR A 270 26.56 12.87 28.56
N SER A 271 27.72 13.45 28.45
CA SER A 271 28.26 13.98 27.19
C SER A 271 29.35 13.08 26.65
N GLN A 272 29.22 12.67 25.40
CA GLN A 272 30.21 11.79 24.73
C GLN A 272 31.27 12.59 23.96
N ALA A 273 31.09 13.90 23.83
CA ALA A 273 32.00 14.75 23.06
C ALA A 273 33.31 14.98 23.81
N THR A 274 34.46 14.73 23.18
CA THR A 274 35.76 15.07 23.71
C THR A 274 36.05 16.58 23.66
N THR A 275 35.40 17.30 22.74
CA THR A 275 35.34 18.76 22.71
C THR A 275 33.95 19.19 23.21
N PRO A 276 33.86 19.95 24.31
CA PRO A 276 32.59 20.29 24.92
C PRO A 276 31.66 20.99 23.93
N PRO A 277 30.40 20.59 23.78
CA PRO A 277 29.40 21.38 23.03
C PRO A 277 29.25 22.79 23.64
N THR A 278 28.96 23.78 22.80
CA THR A 278 28.55 25.10 23.27
C THR A 278 27.21 24.95 24.01
N VAL A 279 27.08 25.57 25.18
CA VAL A 279 25.85 25.58 25.98
C VAL A 279 25.48 26.98 26.46
N PHE A 280 24.22 27.25 26.58
CA PHE A 280 23.74 28.46 27.25
C PHE A 280 23.73 28.24 28.75
N THR A 281 24.24 29.23 29.51
CA THR A 281 24.43 29.15 30.97
C THR A 281 23.67 30.26 31.71
N GLY A 282 23.01 29.87 32.76
CA GLY A 282 22.40 30.76 33.75
C GLY A 282 21.05 31.38 33.37
N GLY A 283 20.22 31.60 34.40
CA GLY A 283 18.92 32.21 34.29
C GLY A 283 17.92 31.40 33.46
N ILE A 284 16.97 32.12 32.88
CA ILE A 284 15.86 31.51 32.14
C ILE A 284 16.27 30.90 30.79
N ASN A 285 17.48 31.16 30.33
CA ASN A 285 18.00 30.70 29.03
C ASN A 285 18.94 29.48 29.14
N ASP A 286 19.15 28.94 30.33
CA ASP A 286 20.04 27.78 30.53
C ASP A 286 19.55 26.58 29.73
N SER A 287 20.46 25.88 29.05
CA SER A 287 20.16 24.69 28.23
C SER A 287 19.55 23.55 29.06
N PHE A 288 19.94 23.41 30.34
CA PHE A 288 19.49 22.34 31.26
C PHE A 288 18.63 22.84 32.43
N TRP A 289 18.50 24.15 32.64
CA TRP A 289 17.76 24.85 33.70
C TRP A 289 18.38 24.72 35.10
N ASN A 290 18.19 23.62 35.82
CA ASN A 290 18.66 23.47 37.20
C ASN A 290 19.84 22.45 37.29
N ARG A 291 21.03 22.90 36.94
CA ARG A 291 22.22 22.04 36.91
C ARG A 291 22.65 21.49 38.27
N SER A 292 22.30 22.19 39.37
CA SER A 292 22.75 21.81 40.70
C SER A 292 22.16 20.51 41.25
N ILE A 293 21.20 19.91 40.56
CA ILE A 293 20.64 18.60 40.91
C ILE A 293 21.02 17.52 39.89
N ILE A 294 21.81 17.86 38.86
CA ILE A 294 22.14 16.99 37.73
C ILE A 294 23.58 16.50 37.91
N ASP A 295 23.80 15.17 37.87
CA ASP A 295 25.11 14.58 37.78
C ASP A 295 25.57 14.54 36.31
N LEU A 296 26.77 15.06 36.05
CA LEU A 296 27.37 15.13 34.73
C LEU A 296 28.47 14.07 34.58
N THR A 297 28.36 13.25 33.51
CA THR A 297 29.43 12.33 33.07
C THR A 297 30.03 12.84 31.76
N ILE A 298 31.37 12.92 31.73
CA ILE A 298 32.13 13.41 30.57
C ILE A 298 33.31 12.47 30.26
N PRO A 299 33.90 12.55 29.05
CA PRO A 299 35.08 11.75 28.70
C PRO A 299 36.29 12.00 29.62
N ASN A 300 37.04 10.94 29.86
CA ASN A 300 38.25 11.01 30.70
C ASN A 300 39.25 12.05 30.17
N GLY A 301 39.81 12.87 31.07
CA GLY A 301 40.78 13.92 30.76
C GLY A 301 40.16 15.22 30.20
N THR A 302 38.81 15.36 30.19
CA THR A 302 38.14 16.53 29.57
C THR A 302 37.58 17.53 30.57
N SER A 303 37.67 17.30 31.90
CA SER A 303 37.05 18.16 32.93
C SER A 303 37.45 19.63 32.81
N THR A 304 38.71 19.91 32.51
CA THR A 304 39.19 21.29 32.32
C THR A 304 38.55 21.97 31.13
N SER A 305 38.41 21.32 29.99
CA SER A 305 37.79 21.86 28.77
C SER A 305 36.31 22.04 28.93
N TYR A 306 35.62 21.10 29.63
CA TYR A 306 34.19 21.22 29.93
C TYR A 306 33.89 22.42 30.86
N ALA A 307 34.69 22.59 31.91
CA ALA A 307 34.58 23.73 32.80
C ALA A 307 34.80 25.07 32.06
N ALA A 308 35.84 25.13 31.19
CA ALA A 308 36.12 26.30 30.35
C ALA A 308 35.01 26.57 29.31
N GLY A 309 34.33 25.53 28.78
CA GLY A 309 33.20 25.58 27.87
C GLY A 309 31.86 25.92 28.53
N GLY A 310 31.84 26.28 29.80
CA GLY A 310 30.58 26.68 30.50
C GLY A 310 29.77 25.51 31.06
N TRP A 311 30.29 24.27 31.08
CA TRP A 311 29.68 23.10 31.70
C TRP A 311 29.92 23.06 33.22
N THR A 312 29.49 24.11 33.89
CA THR A 312 29.67 24.30 35.34
C THR A 312 28.31 24.32 36.07
N GLY A 313 28.37 24.20 37.40
CA GLY A 313 27.18 24.27 38.27
C GLY A 313 26.39 22.97 38.36
N PHE A 314 26.89 21.85 37.83
CA PHE A 314 26.34 20.50 38.02
C PHE A 314 26.58 19.99 39.45
N ASN A 315 25.70 19.08 39.92
CA ASN A 315 25.78 18.48 41.24
C ASN A 315 27.10 17.73 41.42
N SER A 316 27.46 16.90 40.47
CA SER A 316 28.76 16.21 40.39
C SER A 316 29.24 16.19 38.93
N VAL A 317 30.56 16.05 38.75
CA VAL A 317 31.20 15.82 37.45
C VAL A 317 32.10 14.59 37.56
N THR A 318 31.78 13.57 36.75
CA THR A 318 32.51 12.31 36.71
C THR A 318 33.16 12.12 35.33
N GLU A 319 34.45 11.81 35.29
CA GLU A 319 35.14 11.40 34.08
C GLU A 319 35.04 9.88 33.89
N ALA A 320 34.56 9.44 32.72
CA ALA A 320 34.37 8.03 32.38
C ALA A 320 35.25 7.62 31.20
N SER A 321 35.87 6.46 31.30
CA SER A 321 36.62 5.84 30.20
C SER A 321 35.71 4.96 29.34
N PRO A 322 36.03 4.78 28.04
CA PRO A 322 35.34 3.82 27.18
C PRO A 322 35.36 2.40 27.74
N LEU A 323 34.38 1.61 27.42
CA LEU A 323 34.38 0.18 27.73
C LEU A 323 35.46 -0.54 26.92
N THR A 324 35.81 -1.74 27.34
CA THR A 324 36.75 -2.65 26.64
C THR A 324 35.97 -3.78 25.98
N VAL A 325 36.58 -4.44 24.98
CA VAL A 325 35.99 -5.64 24.36
C VAL A 325 35.65 -6.68 25.43
N GLY A 326 34.46 -7.30 25.35
CA GLY A 326 33.92 -8.22 26.33
C GLY A 326 33.16 -7.57 27.49
N SER A 327 33.19 -6.23 27.62
CA SER A 327 32.33 -5.53 28.59
C SER A 327 30.88 -5.62 28.20
N THR A 328 30.00 -5.83 29.20
CA THR A 328 28.53 -5.88 28.96
C THR A 328 27.84 -4.71 29.64
N PHE A 329 26.69 -4.28 29.03
CA PHE A 329 25.81 -3.26 29.60
C PHE A 329 24.39 -3.46 29.10
N VAL A 330 23.42 -2.82 29.77
CA VAL A 330 22.00 -2.93 29.44
C VAL A 330 21.45 -1.55 29.06
N VAL A 331 20.73 -1.49 27.95
CA VAL A 331 19.94 -0.31 27.53
C VAL A 331 18.62 -0.82 26.98
N ASP A 332 17.52 -0.22 27.39
CA ASP A 332 16.17 -0.52 26.94
C ASP A 332 15.84 -2.04 26.95
N TYR A 333 16.16 -2.68 28.08
CA TYR A 333 15.97 -4.13 28.35
C TYR A 333 16.83 -5.06 27.49
N ILE A 334 17.70 -4.56 26.59
CA ILE A 334 18.63 -5.37 25.80
C ILE A 334 20.00 -5.32 26.46
N THR A 335 20.62 -6.48 26.67
CA THR A 335 22.01 -6.60 27.10
C THR A 335 22.91 -6.64 25.89
N TYR A 336 23.93 -5.80 25.89
CA TYR A 336 24.91 -5.69 24.82
C TYR A 336 26.30 -6.11 25.34
N GLU A 337 27.09 -6.73 24.48
CA GLU A 337 28.52 -7.00 24.70
C GLU A 337 29.36 -6.23 23.69
N VAL A 338 30.39 -5.53 24.15
CA VAL A 338 31.32 -4.79 23.29
C VAL A 338 32.15 -5.76 22.47
N THR A 339 32.03 -5.72 21.16
CA THR A 339 32.75 -6.58 20.21
C THR A 339 33.97 -5.90 19.60
N SER A 340 33.98 -4.57 19.52
CA SER A 340 35.10 -3.76 19.06
C SER A 340 35.04 -2.36 19.68
N VAL A 341 36.21 -1.74 19.79
CA VAL A 341 36.40 -0.36 20.26
C VAL A 341 37.06 0.53 19.18
N SER A 342 37.19 0.02 17.96
CA SER A 342 37.69 0.79 16.80
C SER A 342 37.36 0.07 15.49
N PRO A 343 36.23 0.31 14.85
CA PRO A 343 35.10 1.13 15.32
C PRO A 343 34.39 0.54 16.55
N ASP A 344 33.67 1.35 17.30
CA ASP A 344 32.88 0.92 18.45
C ASP A 344 31.69 0.09 17.98
N THR A 345 31.65 -1.21 18.29
CA THR A 345 30.57 -2.13 17.95
C THR A 345 30.18 -3.00 19.13
N VAL A 346 28.89 -3.42 19.11
CA VAL A 346 28.32 -4.34 20.08
C VAL A 346 27.47 -5.42 19.41
N GLU A 347 27.32 -6.51 20.15
CA GLU A 347 26.37 -7.58 19.90
C GLU A 347 25.25 -7.51 20.93
N ALA A 348 23.98 -7.63 20.50
CA ALA A 348 22.86 -7.84 21.40
C ALA A 348 22.87 -9.30 21.86
N ILE A 349 23.07 -9.56 23.16
CA ILE A 349 23.31 -10.91 23.69
C ILE A 349 22.17 -11.46 24.56
N ASP A 350 21.30 -10.62 25.10
CA ASP A 350 20.11 -11.04 25.87
C ASP A 350 19.05 -9.94 25.89
N TYR A 351 17.81 -10.32 26.17
CA TYR A 351 16.66 -9.43 26.33
C TYR A 351 15.88 -9.76 27.59
N ASP A 352 15.60 -8.75 28.41
CA ASP A 352 14.72 -8.87 29.58
C ASP A 352 13.25 -8.72 29.15
N MET A 353 12.46 -9.78 29.34
CA MET A 353 11.03 -9.83 28.97
C MET A 353 10.16 -8.77 29.64
N THR A 354 10.63 -8.10 30.69
CA THR A 354 9.91 -6.97 31.30
C THR A 354 9.80 -5.76 30.36
N GLY A 355 10.62 -5.71 29.29
CA GLY A 355 10.52 -4.75 28.19
C GLY A 355 9.33 -4.96 27.24
N GLY A 356 8.62 -6.11 27.39
CA GLY A 356 7.43 -6.39 26.59
C GLY A 356 7.66 -7.39 25.45
N SER A 357 6.64 -7.58 24.61
CA SER A 357 6.63 -8.54 23.49
C SER A 357 6.94 -7.92 22.12
N VAL A 358 7.09 -6.60 22.07
CA VAL A 358 7.46 -5.85 20.86
C VAL A 358 8.82 -5.24 21.11
N VAL A 359 9.80 -5.57 20.29
CA VAL A 359 11.19 -5.13 20.45
C VAL A 359 11.64 -4.38 19.20
N ASP A 360 12.20 -3.20 19.43
CA ASP A 360 12.90 -2.42 18.40
C ASP A 360 14.40 -2.42 18.74
N ILE A 361 15.20 -3.14 17.95
CA ILE A 361 16.65 -3.16 18.14
C ILE A 361 17.22 -1.88 17.51
N PRO A 362 17.88 -1.00 18.30
CA PRO A 362 18.42 0.23 17.74
C PRO A 362 19.65 -0.05 16.85
N ALA A 363 19.85 0.77 15.81
CA ALA A 363 21.05 0.68 14.95
C ALA A 363 22.34 1.01 15.71
N SER A 364 22.23 1.83 16.74
CA SER A 364 23.34 2.16 17.64
C SER A 364 22.82 2.39 19.05
N VAL A 365 23.67 2.16 20.02
CA VAL A 365 23.35 2.31 21.44
C VAL A 365 24.43 3.12 22.15
N SER A 366 23.99 4.14 22.89
CA SER A 366 24.88 4.96 23.69
C SER A 366 24.98 4.41 25.09
N TYR A 367 26.19 4.17 25.54
CA TYR A 367 26.46 3.79 26.94
C TYR A 367 27.72 4.47 27.44
N SER A 368 27.64 5.07 28.64
CA SER A 368 28.71 5.90 29.17
C SER A 368 29.09 7.00 28.16
N ILE A 369 30.33 7.08 27.75
CA ILE A 369 30.87 8.12 26.84
C ILE A 369 31.01 7.64 25.39
N SER A 370 30.57 6.45 25.05
CA SER A 370 30.69 5.86 23.71
C SER A 370 29.33 5.60 23.11
N ASN A 371 29.30 5.69 21.80
CA ASN A 371 28.15 5.24 20.99
C ASN A 371 28.60 4.02 20.17
N TYR A 372 27.95 2.91 20.37
CA TYR A 372 28.29 1.62 19.78
C TYR A 372 27.29 1.27 18.67
N ASN A 373 27.77 0.91 17.48
CA ASN A 373 26.91 0.35 16.45
C ASN A 373 26.52 -1.08 16.81
N VAL A 374 25.24 -1.41 16.75
CA VAL A 374 24.74 -2.77 16.98
C VAL A 374 24.88 -3.53 15.67
N THR A 375 25.85 -4.43 15.57
CA THR A 375 26.24 -5.11 14.32
C THR A 375 25.87 -6.57 14.25
N SER A 376 25.52 -7.19 15.38
CA SER A 376 25.10 -8.59 15.40
C SER A 376 24.07 -8.88 16.49
N ILE A 377 23.28 -9.92 16.25
CA ILE A 377 22.35 -10.49 17.23
C ILE A 377 22.91 -11.82 17.67
N GLY A 378 23.20 -11.94 18.95
CA GLY A 378 23.94 -13.03 19.58
C GLY A 378 23.16 -14.33 19.67
N ILE A 379 23.89 -15.38 20.08
CA ILE A 379 23.33 -16.71 20.28
C ILE A 379 22.26 -16.67 21.38
N ASN A 380 21.05 -17.15 21.07
CA ASN A 380 19.88 -17.17 21.97
C ASN A 380 19.42 -15.80 22.48
N ALA A 381 19.92 -14.68 21.97
CA ALA A 381 19.70 -13.33 22.53
C ALA A 381 18.23 -13.01 22.81
N PHE A 382 17.34 -13.38 21.91
CA PHE A 382 15.91 -13.18 22.02
C PHE A 382 15.12 -14.51 22.01
N ALA A 383 15.77 -15.64 22.30
CA ALA A 383 15.10 -16.94 22.30
C ALA A 383 14.11 -17.07 23.47
N GLN A 384 12.91 -17.65 23.22
CA GLN A 384 11.89 -17.93 24.23
C GLN A 384 11.40 -16.68 25.00
N LYS A 385 11.40 -15.52 24.36
CA LYS A 385 11.02 -14.24 24.96
C LYS A 385 9.56 -13.85 24.71
N GLN A 386 8.74 -14.72 24.09
CA GLN A 386 7.33 -14.48 23.74
C GLN A 386 7.12 -13.26 22.84
N LEU A 387 8.10 -12.94 22.01
CA LEU A 387 8.05 -11.77 21.12
C LEU A 387 6.98 -11.96 20.04
N THR A 388 6.14 -10.94 19.84
CA THR A 388 5.12 -10.87 18.79
C THR A 388 5.58 -10.02 17.60
N SER A 389 6.54 -9.12 17.80
CA SER A 389 7.14 -8.28 16.76
C SER A 389 8.59 -7.96 17.09
N ILE A 390 9.41 -7.82 16.05
CA ILE A 390 10.82 -7.41 16.15
C ILE A 390 11.18 -6.51 14.97
N THR A 391 11.83 -5.38 15.24
CA THR A 391 12.49 -4.55 14.23
C THR A 391 14.00 -4.82 14.26
N ILE A 392 14.56 -5.19 13.12
CA ILE A 392 15.98 -5.44 12.92
C ILE A 392 16.56 -4.27 12.12
N PRO A 393 17.50 -3.49 12.63
CA PRO A 393 18.01 -2.30 11.94
C PRO A 393 19.04 -2.65 10.85
N ASN A 394 19.24 -1.72 9.91
CA ASN A 394 20.21 -1.82 8.81
C ASN A 394 21.70 -1.79 9.26
N SER A 395 21.98 -1.85 10.55
CA SER A 395 23.34 -2.02 11.09
C SER A 395 23.69 -3.48 11.34
N ILE A 396 22.70 -4.38 11.39
CA ILE A 396 22.92 -5.81 11.67
C ILE A 396 23.49 -6.49 10.43
N ILE A 397 24.62 -7.18 10.64
CA ILE A 397 25.31 -7.98 9.62
C ILE A 397 25.02 -9.47 9.82
N ASN A 398 24.99 -9.93 11.10
CA ASN A 398 24.86 -11.34 11.42
C ASN A 398 23.72 -11.58 12.42
N ILE A 399 22.88 -12.60 12.15
CA ILE A 399 21.88 -13.13 13.07
C ILE A 399 22.31 -14.53 13.47
N LYS A 400 22.76 -14.70 14.72
CA LYS A 400 23.40 -15.93 15.18
C LYS A 400 22.41 -17.01 15.57
N HIS A 401 22.97 -18.18 15.84
CA HIS A 401 22.28 -19.41 16.19
C HIS A 401 21.20 -19.22 17.26
N HIS A 402 19.95 -19.70 16.97
CA HIS A 402 18.78 -19.58 17.84
C HIS A 402 18.38 -18.15 18.24
N ALA A 403 18.88 -17.11 17.61
CA ALA A 403 18.71 -15.72 18.05
C ALA A 403 17.26 -15.38 18.42
N PHE A 404 16.27 -15.81 17.64
CA PHE A 404 14.83 -15.57 17.84
C PHE A 404 14.02 -16.86 17.99
N ASN A 405 14.66 -17.97 18.30
CA ASN A 405 13.99 -19.25 18.40
C ASN A 405 12.85 -19.25 19.45
N SER A 406 11.75 -19.96 19.17
CA SER A 406 10.63 -20.15 20.10
C SER A 406 9.98 -18.84 20.57
N ASN A 407 9.57 -18.00 19.64
CA ASN A 407 8.76 -16.80 19.88
C ASN A 407 7.38 -16.89 19.19
N GLN A 408 6.67 -15.79 19.11
CA GLN A 408 5.34 -15.65 18.49
C GLN A 408 5.36 -14.70 17.29
N LEU A 409 6.49 -14.61 16.59
CA LEU A 409 6.64 -13.77 15.42
C LEU A 409 5.79 -14.32 14.26
N THR A 410 4.93 -13.50 13.68
CA THR A 410 4.11 -13.86 12.52
C THR A 410 4.72 -13.43 11.20
N SER A 411 5.65 -12.48 11.25
CA SER A 411 6.44 -12.01 10.11
C SER A 411 7.81 -11.53 10.59
N VAL A 412 8.76 -11.44 9.65
CA VAL A 412 10.06 -10.83 9.89
C VAL A 412 10.54 -10.10 8.63
N ILE A 413 11.16 -8.94 8.83
CA ILE A 413 11.83 -8.17 7.78
C ILE A 413 13.34 -8.32 8.01
N ILE A 414 14.03 -8.86 7.01
CA ILE A 414 15.49 -9.01 6.99
C ILE A 414 16.07 -7.79 6.26
N PRO A 415 16.82 -6.94 6.96
CA PRO A 415 17.41 -5.75 6.35
C PRO A 415 18.47 -6.08 5.28
N GLU A 416 18.70 -5.14 4.37
CA GLU A 416 19.70 -5.23 3.30
C GLU A 416 21.13 -5.52 3.80
N SER A 417 21.45 -5.10 5.02
CA SER A 417 22.78 -5.28 5.63
C SER A 417 23.09 -6.69 6.10
N VAL A 418 22.08 -7.54 6.30
CA VAL A 418 22.27 -8.90 6.84
C VAL A 418 22.88 -9.80 5.78
N THR A 419 24.07 -10.37 6.07
CA THR A 419 24.78 -11.30 5.17
C THR A 419 24.62 -12.76 5.59
N ASP A 420 24.41 -13.02 6.88
CA ASP A 420 24.39 -14.36 7.43
C ASP A 420 23.26 -14.54 8.46
N ILE A 421 22.51 -15.63 8.33
CA ILE A 421 21.46 -16.04 9.27
C ILE A 421 21.72 -17.50 9.65
N ASP A 422 22.13 -17.71 10.87
CA ASP A 422 22.56 -19.02 11.35
C ASP A 422 21.41 -20.02 11.57
N TYR A 423 21.82 -21.22 11.91
CA TYR A 423 21.00 -22.38 12.21
C TYR A 423 19.94 -22.10 13.30
N LEU A 424 18.68 -22.45 13.03
CA LEU A 424 17.53 -22.32 13.92
C LEU A 424 17.21 -20.89 14.39
N ALA A 425 17.73 -19.86 13.73
CA ALA A 425 17.59 -18.46 14.18
C ALA A 425 16.13 -18.06 14.40
N PHE A 426 15.18 -18.49 13.53
CA PHE A 426 13.76 -18.15 13.60
C PHE A 426 12.83 -19.35 13.80
N THR A 427 13.38 -20.51 14.12
CA THR A 427 12.58 -21.75 14.27
C THR A 427 11.60 -21.65 15.44
N LEU A 428 10.47 -22.37 15.36
CA LEU A 428 9.40 -22.37 16.36
C LEU A 428 8.75 -21.00 16.56
N ASN A 429 8.58 -20.26 15.46
CA ASN A 429 7.72 -19.09 15.34
C ASN A 429 6.58 -19.37 14.37
N PRO A 430 5.37 -18.80 14.55
CA PRO A 430 4.26 -18.92 13.61
C PRO A 430 4.42 -17.99 12.39
N ILE A 431 5.63 -17.90 11.81
CA ILE A 431 5.92 -17.00 10.69
C ILE A 431 5.13 -17.45 9.47
N SER A 432 4.37 -16.54 8.88
CA SER A 432 3.63 -16.71 7.62
C SER A 432 4.23 -15.92 6.46
N THR A 433 5.05 -14.89 6.78
CA THR A 433 5.67 -14.03 5.76
C THR A 433 7.08 -13.61 6.20
N ILE A 434 8.01 -13.69 5.28
CA ILE A 434 9.36 -13.13 5.41
C ILE A 434 9.53 -12.10 4.28
N VAL A 435 10.07 -10.93 4.64
CA VAL A 435 10.53 -9.92 3.68
C VAL A 435 12.04 -9.89 3.75
N SER A 436 12.73 -10.10 2.64
CA SER A 436 14.16 -9.88 2.53
C SER A 436 14.45 -8.70 1.63
N LEU A 437 15.07 -7.66 2.19
CA LEU A 437 15.39 -6.44 1.47
C LEU A 437 16.72 -6.51 0.72
N ASN A 438 17.40 -7.65 0.81
CA ASN A 438 18.70 -7.86 0.19
C ASN A 438 18.58 -8.09 -1.31
N THR A 439 19.47 -7.49 -2.10
CA THR A 439 19.64 -7.81 -3.52
C THR A 439 20.47 -9.08 -3.74
N THR A 440 21.34 -9.42 -2.77
CA THR A 440 22.07 -10.71 -2.72
C THR A 440 21.54 -11.48 -1.52
N PRO A 441 21.03 -12.71 -1.69
CA PRO A 441 20.45 -13.47 -0.60
C PRO A 441 21.41 -13.67 0.57
N PRO A 442 21.00 -13.43 1.82
CA PRO A 442 21.77 -13.82 2.98
C PRO A 442 22.09 -15.33 2.98
N THR A 443 23.26 -15.70 3.43
CA THR A 443 23.59 -17.12 3.68
C THR A 443 22.66 -17.67 4.78
N ILE A 444 22.00 -18.79 4.50
CA ILE A 444 21.14 -19.49 5.47
C ILE A 444 21.51 -20.96 5.59
N THR A 445 21.21 -21.55 6.73
CA THR A 445 21.41 -22.98 6.94
C THR A 445 20.22 -23.80 6.39
N THR A 446 20.52 -24.73 5.48
CA THR A 446 19.50 -25.61 4.84
C THR A 446 19.44 -27.02 5.43
N LEU A 447 20.31 -27.37 6.38
CA LEU A 447 20.34 -28.68 7.07
C LEU A 447 19.06 -28.94 7.88
N ALA A 448 18.87 -30.19 8.31
CA ALA A 448 17.72 -30.60 9.13
C ALA A 448 17.54 -29.67 10.34
N GLY A 449 16.38 -28.98 10.39
CA GLY A 449 16.12 -27.92 11.37
C GLY A 449 16.30 -26.51 10.82
N GLY A 450 17.16 -26.28 9.83
CA GLY A 450 17.36 -25.02 9.09
C GLY A 450 17.13 -23.70 9.84
N THR A 451 17.38 -22.58 9.20
CA THR A 451 17.18 -21.23 9.77
C THR A 451 15.73 -20.96 10.17
N PHE A 452 14.76 -21.39 9.35
CA PHE A 452 13.33 -21.18 9.53
C PHE A 452 12.55 -22.47 9.89
N GLY A 453 13.24 -23.64 10.00
CA GLY A 453 12.62 -24.94 10.15
C GLY A 453 12.20 -25.55 8.80
N VAL A 454 12.74 -26.73 8.44
CA VAL A 454 12.54 -27.37 7.12
C VAL A 454 11.06 -27.67 6.84
N SER A 455 10.26 -28.03 7.87
CA SER A 455 8.83 -28.34 7.74
C SER A 455 7.93 -27.09 7.65
N ASN A 456 8.45 -25.89 7.86
CA ASN A 456 7.65 -24.67 7.95
C ASN A 456 7.75 -23.77 6.71
N ARG A 457 8.81 -23.86 5.89
CA ARG A 457 8.98 -22.99 4.71
C ARG A 457 7.82 -23.08 3.74
N SER A 458 7.28 -24.28 3.52
CA SER A 458 6.13 -24.48 2.63
C SER A 458 4.84 -23.78 3.09
N ASN A 459 4.81 -23.21 4.29
CA ASN A 459 3.69 -22.39 4.78
C ASN A 459 4.00 -20.89 4.79
N ILE A 460 5.23 -20.51 4.41
CA ILE A 460 5.73 -19.12 4.51
C ILE A 460 5.77 -18.50 3.11
N ASN A 461 5.20 -17.32 2.97
CA ASN A 461 5.38 -16.47 1.80
C ASN A 461 6.72 -15.72 1.93
N LEU A 462 7.48 -15.67 0.86
CA LEU A 462 8.72 -14.92 0.79
C LEU A 462 8.53 -13.70 -0.11
N ILE A 463 8.83 -12.50 0.40
CA ILE A 463 8.86 -11.26 -0.38
C ILE A 463 10.33 -10.86 -0.52
N ILE A 464 10.79 -10.62 -1.75
CA ILE A 464 12.16 -10.25 -2.08
C ILE A 464 12.19 -8.96 -2.90
N THR A 465 13.36 -8.40 -3.10
CA THR A 465 13.56 -7.24 -3.96
C THR A 465 13.33 -7.60 -5.43
N ASN A 466 12.92 -6.62 -6.22
CA ASN A 466 12.61 -6.80 -7.63
C ASN A 466 13.81 -7.36 -8.43
N ASN A 467 13.55 -8.26 -9.37
CA ASN A 467 14.52 -8.94 -10.22
C ASN A 467 15.59 -9.75 -9.47
N THR A 468 15.22 -10.41 -8.36
CA THR A 468 16.14 -11.23 -7.55
C THR A 468 15.67 -12.69 -7.35
N THR A 469 14.59 -13.12 -8.00
CA THR A 469 14.06 -14.49 -7.88
C THR A 469 15.11 -15.55 -8.24
N ASP A 470 15.93 -15.32 -9.24
CA ASP A 470 16.95 -16.28 -9.65
C ASP A 470 17.97 -16.51 -8.54
N GLU A 471 18.54 -15.46 -7.98
CA GLU A 471 19.53 -15.55 -6.92
C GLU A 471 18.98 -16.20 -5.64
N TYR A 472 17.69 -15.95 -5.35
CA TYR A 472 17.04 -16.48 -4.16
C TYR A 472 16.61 -17.95 -4.32
N VAL A 473 15.99 -18.32 -5.45
CA VAL A 473 15.19 -19.55 -5.54
C VAL A 473 15.51 -20.44 -6.72
N THR A 474 15.81 -19.90 -7.90
CA THR A 474 15.88 -20.68 -9.15
C THR A 474 17.29 -21.07 -9.59
N ASP A 475 18.31 -20.30 -9.21
CA ASP A 475 19.70 -20.58 -9.54
C ASP A 475 20.21 -21.89 -8.92
N SER A 476 21.15 -22.54 -9.62
CA SER A 476 21.81 -23.73 -9.12
C SER A 476 22.64 -23.42 -7.87
N GLY A 477 22.12 -23.86 -6.71
CA GLY A 477 22.72 -23.62 -5.41
C GLY A 477 21.98 -22.57 -4.56
N ALA A 478 20.89 -22.01 -5.05
CA ALA A 478 20.02 -21.13 -4.26
C ALA A 478 19.59 -21.80 -2.95
N LEU A 479 19.72 -21.09 -1.85
CA LEU A 479 19.45 -21.62 -0.50
C LEU A 479 18.03 -21.31 -0.01
N TRP A 480 17.37 -20.32 -0.59
CA TRP A 480 16.05 -19.83 -0.20
C TRP A 480 14.91 -20.53 -0.94
N THR A 481 15.00 -21.86 -1.08
CA THR A 481 13.99 -22.70 -1.74
C THR A 481 12.96 -23.26 -0.76
N GLY A 482 11.83 -23.77 -1.26
CA GLY A 482 10.80 -24.46 -0.49
C GLY A 482 9.83 -23.52 0.24
N PHE A 483 9.76 -22.24 -0.10
CA PHE A 483 8.74 -21.31 0.37
C PHE A 483 7.43 -21.51 -0.40
N LYS A 484 6.29 -21.19 0.24
CA LYS A 484 4.95 -21.41 -0.31
C LYS A 484 4.76 -20.69 -1.64
N MET A 485 5.08 -19.41 -1.65
CA MET A 485 4.98 -18.51 -2.80
C MET A 485 6.04 -17.43 -2.64
N VAL A 486 6.68 -17.07 -3.73
CA VAL A 486 7.67 -16.00 -3.76
C VAL A 486 7.06 -14.80 -4.47
N PHE A 487 7.27 -13.64 -3.91
CA PHE A 487 6.80 -12.37 -4.42
C PHE A 487 7.98 -11.42 -4.59
N GLU A 488 8.00 -10.67 -5.67
CA GLU A 488 8.93 -9.58 -5.88
C GLU A 488 8.26 -8.23 -5.58
N ALA A 489 8.93 -7.38 -4.81
CA ALA A 489 8.44 -6.06 -4.48
C ALA A 489 8.61 -5.10 -5.67
N THR A 490 7.53 -4.71 -6.31
CA THR A 490 7.51 -3.76 -7.44
C THR A 490 7.41 -2.31 -6.97
N SER A 491 6.91 -2.10 -5.75
CA SER A 491 6.83 -0.81 -5.07
C SER A 491 6.81 -1.02 -3.55
N PRO A 492 6.83 0.04 -2.73
CA PRO A 492 6.67 -0.09 -1.28
C PRO A 492 5.38 -0.77 -0.80
N THR A 493 4.36 -0.87 -1.67
CA THR A 493 3.04 -1.41 -1.33
C THR A 493 2.51 -2.43 -2.33
N THR A 494 3.25 -2.74 -3.40
CA THR A 494 2.83 -3.70 -4.42
C THR A 494 3.88 -4.77 -4.65
N VAL A 495 3.40 -5.98 -4.93
CA VAL A 495 4.24 -7.12 -5.29
C VAL A 495 3.67 -7.83 -6.51
N GLU A 496 4.55 -8.54 -7.24
CA GLU A 496 4.18 -9.54 -8.23
C GLU A 496 4.52 -10.94 -7.73
N VAL A 497 3.77 -11.95 -8.17
CA VAL A 497 4.09 -13.35 -7.87
C VAL A 497 5.17 -13.80 -8.84
N SER A 498 6.33 -14.21 -8.34
CA SER A 498 7.47 -14.61 -9.17
C SER A 498 7.76 -16.11 -9.15
N ASN A 499 7.32 -16.84 -8.11
CA ASN A 499 7.54 -18.29 -8.05
C ASN A 499 6.54 -18.99 -7.12
N TYR A 500 6.22 -20.26 -7.41
CA TYR A 500 5.38 -21.13 -6.59
C TYR A 500 6.00 -22.53 -6.48
N ASP A 501 6.20 -23.02 -5.28
CA ASP A 501 6.71 -24.36 -5.06
C ASP A 501 5.59 -25.42 -5.18
N PRO A 502 5.67 -26.37 -6.14
CA PRO A 502 4.64 -27.40 -6.35
C PRO A 502 4.48 -28.38 -5.18
N VAL A 503 5.40 -28.41 -4.24
CA VAL A 503 5.24 -29.15 -2.94
C VAL A 503 3.99 -28.68 -2.20
N ASN A 504 3.52 -27.48 -2.44
CA ASN A 504 2.31 -26.89 -1.86
C ASN A 504 1.00 -27.36 -2.52
N GLY A 505 1.10 -28.24 -3.50
CA GLY A 505 -0.03 -28.85 -4.19
C GLY A 505 -0.27 -28.29 -5.59
N THR A 506 -1.22 -28.91 -6.28
CA THR A 506 -1.58 -28.57 -7.67
C THR A 506 -2.70 -27.52 -7.77
N ASN A 507 -3.19 -27.00 -6.65
CA ASN A 507 -4.23 -25.98 -6.58
C ASN A 507 -3.62 -24.68 -6.03
N ALA A 508 -3.30 -23.75 -6.88
CA ALA A 508 -2.73 -22.46 -6.45
C ALA A 508 -3.84 -21.45 -6.15
N VAL A 509 -3.75 -20.80 -4.99
CA VAL A 509 -4.60 -19.67 -4.62
C VAL A 509 -3.69 -18.47 -4.42
N ILE A 510 -3.72 -17.54 -5.38
CA ILE A 510 -2.96 -16.31 -5.31
C ILE A 510 -3.72 -15.35 -4.37
N PRO A 511 -3.10 -14.85 -3.30
CA PRO A 511 -3.77 -13.92 -2.40
C PRO A 511 -3.89 -12.53 -3.05
N ALA A 512 -4.93 -11.77 -2.73
CA ALA A 512 -5.05 -10.38 -3.17
C ALA A 512 -4.01 -9.47 -2.51
N THR A 513 -3.63 -9.81 -1.27
CA THR A 513 -2.65 -9.06 -0.48
C THR A 513 -1.75 -10.02 0.29
N VAL A 514 -0.52 -9.56 0.59
CA VAL A 514 0.42 -10.26 1.49
C VAL A 514 0.83 -9.31 2.60
N ALA A 515 0.60 -9.72 3.86
CA ALA A 515 0.93 -8.91 5.01
C ALA A 515 2.28 -9.31 5.62
N ALA A 516 3.11 -8.33 5.95
CA ALA A 516 4.36 -8.48 6.70
C ALA A 516 4.35 -7.53 7.92
N GLY A 517 3.77 -7.98 9.02
CA GLY A 517 3.51 -7.14 10.18
C GLY A 517 2.50 -6.03 9.85
N PRO A 518 2.84 -4.77 10.08
CA PRO A 518 1.96 -3.64 9.75
C PRO A 518 1.90 -3.31 8.25
N ILE A 519 2.84 -3.84 7.45
CA ILE A 519 2.92 -3.57 6.02
C ILE A 519 2.04 -4.58 5.28
N VAL A 520 1.19 -4.08 4.39
CA VAL A 520 0.36 -4.89 3.50
C VAL A 520 0.73 -4.55 2.07
N PHE A 521 1.02 -5.57 1.27
CA PHE A 521 1.34 -5.44 -0.14
C PHE A 521 0.18 -5.95 -0.98
N ASP A 522 -0.25 -5.18 -1.96
CA ASP A 522 -1.21 -5.63 -2.97
C ASP A 522 -0.50 -6.50 -4.02
N VAL A 523 -1.08 -7.64 -4.36
CA VAL A 523 -0.57 -8.50 -5.42
C VAL A 523 -1.18 -8.05 -6.74
N THR A 524 -0.39 -7.38 -7.58
CA THR A 524 -0.89 -6.68 -8.78
C THR A 524 -0.53 -7.35 -10.09
N LYS A 525 0.47 -8.24 -10.10
CA LYS A 525 0.92 -8.92 -11.32
C LYS A 525 1.30 -10.38 -11.02
N ILE A 526 1.19 -11.22 -12.03
CA ILE A 526 1.78 -12.56 -12.06
C ILE A 526 2.94 -12.48 -13.05
N ASP A 527 4.14 -12.76 -12.57
CA ASP A 527 5.36 -12.57 -13.34
C ASP A 527 5.56 -13.66 -14.40
N ASP A 528 6.55 -13.44 -15.27
CA ASP A 528 6.90 -14.36 -16.33
C ASP A 528 7.29 -15.74 -15.75
N SER A 529 6.74 -16.81 -16.32
CA SER A 529 7.00 -18.21 -15.92
C SER A 529 6.72 -18.56 -14.44
N ALA A 530 6.08 -17.71 -13.65
CA ALA A 530 5.89 -17.88 -12.21
C ALA A 530 5.27 -19.23 -11.80
N PHE A 531 4.44 -19.81 -12.64
CA PHE A 531 3.80 -21.12 -12.45
C PHE A 531 4.02 -22.05 -13.64
N GLU A 532 5.09 -21.87 -14.42
CA GLU A 532 5.36 -22.68 -15.60
C GLU A 532 5.73 -24.12 -15.24
N ASN A 533 5.12 -25.11 -15.92
CA ASN A 533 5.49 -26.53 -15.90
C ASN A 533 5.56 -27.16 -14.49
N ILE A 534 4.62 -26.79 -13.59
CA ILE A 534 4.56 -27.30 -12.21
C ILE A 534 3.37 -28.22 -11.94
N GLY A 535 2.59 -28.57 -12.98
CA GLY A 535 1.51 -29.55 -12.91
C GLY A 535 0.24 -29.04 -12.23
N LEU A 536 -0.03 -27.72 -12.24
CA LEU A 536 -1.24 -27.14 -11.66
C LEU A 536 -2.51 -27.70 -12.33
N THR A 537 -3.49 -28.04 -11.49
CA THR A 537 -4.84 -28.48 -11.92
C THR A 537 -5.88 -27.38 -11.77
N SER A 538 -5.65 -26.40 -10.91
CA SER A 538 -6.49 -25.22 -10.77
C SER A 538 -5.69 -24.00 -10.26
N VAL A 539 -6.16 -22.80 -10.61
CA VAL A 539 -5.65 -21.53 -10.09
C VAL A 539 -6.79 -20.58 -9.76
N THR A 540 -6.63 -19.82 -8.67
CA THR A 540 -7.50 -18.70 -8.35
C THR A 540 -6.69 -17.43 -8.45
N ILE A 541 -7.08 -16.52 -9.37
CA ILE A 541 -6.45 -15.22 -9.60
C ILE A 541 -7.33 -14.16 -8.93
N PRO A 542 -6.80 -13.33 -8.04
CA PRO A 542 -7.59 -12.32 -7.32
C PRO A 542 -7.88 -11.08 -8.19
N ASP A 543 -8.92 -10.31 -7.79
CA ASP A 543 -9.32 -9.07 -8.46
C ASP A 543 -8.30 -7.90 -8.29
N SER A 544 -7.17 -8.13 -7.64
CA SER A 544 -6.06 -7.17 -7.54
C SER A 544 -5.05 -7.28 -8.70
N VAL A 545 -5.04 -8.41 -9.42
CA VAL A 545 -4.10 -8.66 -10.53
C VAL A 545 -4.57 -7.92 -11.77
N THR A 546 -3.67 -7.14 -12.37
CA THR A 546 -3.89 -6.35 -13.60
C THR A 546 -3.22 -6.96 -14.83
N ASP A 547 -2.14 -7.73 -14.64
CA ASP A 547 -1.30 -8.28 -15.71
C ASP A 547 -0.91 -9.73 -15.44
N ILE A 548 -0.93 -10.55 -16.50
CA ILE A 548 -0.48 -11.96 -16.46
C ILE A 548 0.69 -12.11 -17.43
N GLY A 549 1.87 -12.43 -16.90
CA GLY A 549 3.15 -12.44 -17.59
C GLY A 549 3.31 -13.54 -18.62
N ILE A 550 4.45 -13.48 -19.33
CA ILE A 550 4.83 -14.43 -20.40
C ILE A 550 4.96 -15.83 -19.80
N SER A 551 4.33 -16.83 -20.42
CA SER A 551 4.38 -18.24 -19.98
C SER A 551 3.95 -18.47 -18.53
N ALA A 552 3.30 -17.53 -17.87
CA ALA A 552 3.02 -17.56 -16.43
C ALA A 552 2.39 -18.89 -15.95
N PHE A 553 1.52 -19.50 -16.73
CA PHE A 553 0.88 -20.80 -16.46
C PHE A 553 1.10 -21.82 -17.60
N ASN A 554 2.13 -21.63 -18.41
CA ASN A 554 2.44 -22.52 -19.53
C ASN A 554 2.71 -23.94 -19.03
N THR A 555 2.30 -24.96 -19.81
CA THR A 555 2.59 -26.38 -19.57
C THR A 555 2.10 -26.87 -18.20
N ASN A 556 0.81 -26.71 -17.94
CA ASN A 556 0.15 -27.22 -16.74
C ASN A 556 -1.04 -28.15 -17.09
N ASN A 557 -1.83 -28.51 -16.09
CA ASN A 557 -3.01 -29.38 -16.25
C ASN A 557 -4.32 -28.64 -15.90
N LEU A 558 -4.37 -27.33 -16.16
CA LEU A 558 -5.55 -26.51 -15.88
C LEU A 558 -6.71 -26.93 -16.79
N THR A 559 -7.90 -27.16 -16.19
CA THR A 559 -9.11 -27.52 -16.94
C THR A 559 -10.10 -26.37 -17.09
N SER A 560 -9.99 -25.36 -16.22
CA SER A 560 -10.78 -24.14 -16.28
C SER A 560 -9.97 -22.95 -15.75
N VAL A 561 -10.20 -21.79 -16.35
CA VAL A 561 -9.57 -20.53 -15.95
C VAL A 561 -10.61 -19.40 -15.96
N THR A 562 -10.62 -18.62 -14.89
CA THR A 562 -11.38 -17.35 -14.81
C THR A 562 -10.37 -16.22 -14.68
N ILE A 563 -10.34 -15.33 -15.67
CA ILE A 563 -9.54 -14.11 -15.66
C ILE A 563 -10.40 -13.00 -15.03
N PRO A 564 -9.96 -12.35 -13.94
CA PRO A 564 -10.71 -11.28 -13.31
C PRO A 564 -10.90 -10.05 -14.20
N ASP A 565 -11.90 -9.23 -13.88
CA ASP A 565 -12.16 -7.96 -14.59
C ASP A 565 -11.03 -6.92 -14.41
N SER A 566 -10.16 -7.09 -13.41
CA SER A 566 -8.99 -6.24 -13.19
C SER A 566 -7.89 -6.44 -14.23
N VAL A 567 -7.80 -7.63 -14.83
CA VAL A 567 -6.75 -7.96 -15.81
C VAL A 567 -7.01 -7.22 -17.11
N THR A 568 -5.98 -6.52 -17.58
CA THR A 568 -6.00 -5.79 -18.86
C THR A 568 -5.18 -6.48 -19.94
N ILE A 569 -4.08 -7.15 -19.57
CA ILE A 569 -3.15 -7.79 -20.49
C ILE A 569 -2.93 -9.26 -20.10
N ILE A 570 -3.03 -10.14 -21.09
CA ILE A 570 -2.63 -11.54 -20.99
C ILE A 570 -1.48 -11.73 -21.96
N GLU A 571 -0.28 -11.95 -21.45
CA GLU A 571 0.94 -11.97 -22.24
C GLU A 571 1.13 -13.24 -23.07
N THR A 572 2.21 -13.27 -23.84
CA THR A 572 2.59 -14.36 -24.73
C THR A 572 2.65 -15.71 -24.01
N THR A 573 1.99 -16.74 -24.57
CA THR A 573 1.94 -18.12 -24.06
C THR A 573 1.49 -18.29 -22.61
N ALA A 574 0.86 -17.29 -22.02
CA ALA A 574 0.51 -17.26 -20.58
C ALA A 574 -0.21 -18.53 -20.08
N PHE A 575 -1.09 -19.10 -20.86
CA PHE A 575 -1.84 -20.35 -20.56
C PHE A 575 -1.66 -21.42 -21.64
N ALA A 576 -0.56 -21.37 -22.39
CA ALA A 576 -0.30 -22.36 -23.44
C ALA A 576 -0.14 -23.77 -22.84
N THR A 577 -0.46 -24.78 -23.65
CA THR A 577 -0.22 -26.20 -23.31
C THR A 577 -0.86 -26.59 -21.97
N ASN A 578 -2.18 -26.46 -21.91
CA ASN A 578 -3.02 -26.90 -20.79
C ASN A 578 -4.16 -27.79 -21.30
N SER A 579 -5.14 -28.09 -20.44
CA SER A 579 -6.35 -28.85 -20.80
C SER A 579 -7.62 -28.00 -20.57
N ILE A 580 -7.55 -26.69 -20.87
CA ILE A 580 -8.62 -25.75 -20.58
C ILE A 580 -9.82 -26.01 -21.52
N THR A 581 -10.94 -26.41 -20.91
CA THR A 581 -12.23 -26.54 -21.61
C THR A 581 -13.16 -25.37 -21.34
N ASN A 582 -12.97 -24.68 -20.21
CA ASN A 582 -13.78 -23.53 -19.79
C ASN A 582 -12.88 -22.32 -19.54
N LEU A 583 -13.05 -21.28 -20.34
CA LEU A 583 -12.35 -20.00 -20.21
C LEU A 583 -13.36 -18.87 -20.02
N SER A 584 -13.18 -18.09 -18.96
CA SER A 584 -13.89 -16.82 -18.76
C SER A 584 -12.89 -15.68 -18.78
N LEU A 585 -12.99 -14.78 -19.73
CA LEU A 585 -12.15 -13.58 -19.84
C LEU A 585 -12.81 -12.41 -19.12
N GLY A 586 -12.04 -11.64 -18.37
CA GLY A 586 -12.49 -10.42 -17.70
C GLY A 586 -12.93 -9.34 -18.69
N ALA A 587 -13.89 -8.51 -18.28
CA ALA A 587 -14.48 -7.50 -19.16
C ALA A 587 -13.50 -6.40 -19.61
N ASN A 588 -12.43 -6.16 -18.84
CA ASN A 588 -11.45 -5.10 -19.14
C ASN A 588 -10.20 -5.59 -19.88
N VAL A 589 -10.14 -6.86 -20.27
CA VAL A 589 -9.02 -7.38 -21.10
C VAL A 589 -9.02 -6.61 -22.44
N THR A 590 -7.87 -6.01 -22.76
CA THR A 590 -7.63 -5.27 -24.00
C THR A 590 -6.75 -6.04 -24.95
N ASP A 591 -5.79 -6.82 -24.43
CA ASP A 591 -4.76 -7.51 -25.20
C ASP A 591 -4.63 -8.97 -24.79
N ILE A 592 -4.66 -9.85 -25.79
CA ILE A 592 -4.40 -11.28 -25.66
C ILE A 592 -3.16 -11.62 -26.48
N GLY A 593 -2.09 -12.03 -25.82
CA GLY A 593 -0.79 -12.23 -26.39
C GLY A 593 -0.67 -13.38 -27.39
N ILE A 594 0.52 -13.50 -27.99
CA ILE A 594 0.85 -14.56 -28.95
C ILE A 594 0.75 -15.92 -28.27
N GLY A 595 -0.03 -16.84 -28.82
CA GLY A 595 -0.17 -18.20 -28.30
C GLY A 595 -0.73 -18.27 -26.87
N ALA A 596 -1.38 -17.22 -26.35
CA ALA A 596 -1.76 -17.13 -24.95
C ALA A 596 -2.56 -18.35 -24.45
N PHE A 597 -3.38 -18.96 -25.30
CA PHE A 597 -4.18 -20.16 -25.02
C PHE A 597 -3.96 -21.26 -26.07
N VAL A 598 -2.80 -21.28 -26.74
CA VAL A 598 -2.48 -22.32 -27.72
C VAL A 598 -2.37 -23.70 -27.05
N ASP A 599 -2.69 -24.77 -27.78
CA ASP A 599 -2.64 -26.15 -27.30
C ASP A 599 -3.49 -26.37 -26.03
N ASN A 600 -4.80 -26.10 -26.14
CA ASN A 600 -5.81 -26.34 -25.11
C ASN A 600 -7.02 -27.11 -25.68
N ASP A 601 -8.04 -27.35 -24.85
CA ASP A 601 -9.24 -28.12 -25.22
C ASP A 601 -10.51 -27.22 -25.36
N LEU A 602 -10.34 -25.95 -25.74
CA LEU A 602 -11.43 -25.00 -25.89
C LEU A 602 -12.30 -25.38 -27.11
N THR A 603 -13.62 -25.58 -26.89
CA THR A 603 -14.60 -25.76 -27.96
C THR A 603 -15.28 -24.46 -28.38
N GLY A 604 -15.24 -23.46 -27.52
CA GLY A 604 -15.76 -22.11 -27.79
C GLY A 604 -14.99 -21.07 -27.01
N VAL A 605 -14.97 -19.83 -27.53
CA VAL A 605 -14.37 -18.68 -26.83
C VAL A 605 -15.27 -17.47 -26.95
N THR A 606 -15.37 -16.72 -25.84
CA THR A 606 -16.09 -15.44 -25.78
C THR A 606 -15.08 -14.31 -25.60
N ILE A 607 -15.05 -13.38 -26.57
CA ILE A 607 -14.15 -12.22 -26.60
C ILE A 607 -14.89 -11.01 -26.04
N PRO A 608 -14.44 -10.40 -24.94
CA PRO A 608 -15.01 -9.19 -24.35
C PRO A 608 -15.00 -7.98 -25.28
N SER A 609 -15.85 -7.00 -24.99
CA SER A 609 -16.02 -5.80 -25.83
C SER A 609 -14.78 -4.90 -25.88
N ASN A 610 -13.94 -4.94 -24.85
CA ASN A 610 -12.77 -4.08 -24.72
C ASN A 610 -11.51 -4.65 -25.38
N VAL A 611 -11.54 -5.91 -25.85
CA VAL A 611 -10.40 -6.51 -26.53
C VAL A 611 -10.14 -5.79 -27.85
N THR A 612 -8.91 -5.30 -28.04
CA THR A 612 -8.47 -4.59 -29.25
C THR A 612 -7.47 -5.39 -30.06
N PHE A 613 -6.73 -6.28 -29.42
CA PHE A 613 -5.71 -7.10 -30.04
C PHE A 613 -5.74 -8.56 -29.57
N ILE A 614 -5.62 -9.48 -30.54
CA ILE A 614 -5.50 -10.91 -30.27
C ILE A 614 -4.32 -11.44 -31.11
N GLY A 615 -3.29 -11.92 -30.43
CA GLY A 615 -2.01 -12.33 -31.03
C GLY A 615 -2.11 -13.53 -31.96
N LEU A 616 -1.02 -13.75 -32.65
CA LEU A 616 -0.75 -14.89 -33.49
C LEU A 616 -0.91 -16.21 -32.68
N LEU A 617 -1.70 -17.17 -33.22
CA LEU A 617 -1.98 -18.46 -32.59
C LEU A 617 -2.59 -18.37 -31.18
N ALA A 618 -3.12 -17.24 -30.78
CA ALA A 618 -3.61 -17.04 -29.40
C ALA A 618 -4.57 -18.14 -28.93
N PHE A 619 -5.39 -18.66 -29.84
CA PHE A 619 -6.29 -19.80 -29.62
C PHE A 619 -6.00 -20.97 -30.56
N GLY A 620 -4.79 -21.03 -31.13
CA GLY A 620 -4.36 -22.08 -32.03
C GLY A 620 -4.40 -23.46 -31.39
N ASN A 621 -4.56 -24.53 -32.20
CA ASN A 621 -4.61 -25.93 -31.76
C ASN A 621 -5.66 -26.19 -30.62
N ASN A 622 -6.81 -25.51 -30.70
CA ASN A 622 -7.98 -25.81 -29.89
C ASN A 622 -9.08 -26.41 -30.79
N PRO A 623 -9.93 -27.32 -30.28
CA PRO A 623 -11.05 -27.90 -31.04
C PRO A 623 -12.24 -26.91 -31.16
N LEU A 624 -11.98 -25.65 -31.54
CA LEU A 624 -12.98 -24.60 -31.59
C LEU A 624 -14.11 -24.91 -32.59
N THR A 625 -15.35 -24.81 -32.13
CA THR A 625 -16.56 -24.85 -32.95
C THR A 625 -17.29 -23.51 -33.01
N SER A 626 -17.04 -22.63 -32.03
CA SER A 626 -17.66 -21.32 -31.99
C SER A 626 -16.74 -20.23 -31.43
N VAL A 627 -16.87 -19.01 -31.93
CA VAL A 627 -16.26 -17.78 -31.43
C VAL A 627 -17.35 -16.72 -31.31
N THR A 628 -17.48 -16.15 -30.11
CA THR A 628 -18.42 -15.06 -29.84
C THR A 628 -17.64 -13.79 -29.52
N SER A 629 -17.88 -12.70 -30.25
CA SER A 629 -17.26 -11.42 -29.99
C SER A 629 -18.31 -10.38 -29.59
N TYR A 630 -18.07 -9.67 -28.49
CA TYR A 630 -18.90 -8.54 -28.04
C TYR A 630 -18.37 -7.19 -28.54
N ALA A 631 -17.21 -7.16 -29.15
CA ALA A 631 -16.60 -5.93 -29.64
C ALA A 631 -17.38 -5.35 -30.83
N THR A 632 -17.73 -4.07 -30.77
CA THR A 632 -18.39 -3.38 -31.90
C THR A 632 -17.42 -2.97 -32.99
N THR A 633 -16.13 -2.78 -32.61
CA THR A 633 -14.98 -2.66 -33.52
C THR A 633 -14.20 -3.95 -33.45
N PRO A 634 -14.00 -4.68 -34.58
CA PRO A 634 -13.31 -5.96 -34.54
C PRO A 634 -11.89 -5.84 -33.97
N PRO A 635 -11.50 -6.69 -33.01
CA PRO A 635 -10.10 -6.78 -32.60
C PRO A 635 -9.16 -7.06 -33.79
N THR A 636 -7.96 -6.53 -33.72
CA THR A 636 -6.89 -6.91 -34.68
C THR A 636 -6.48 -8.34 -34.42
N ILE A 637 -6.45 -9.19 -35.45
CA ILE A 637 -6.08 -10.60 -35.41
C ILE A 637 -5.07 -10.95 -36.51
N THR A 638 -4.39 -12.06 -36.36
CA THR A 638 -3.50 -12.61 -37.39
C THR A 638 -4.25 -13.64 -38.27
N THR A 639 -3.96 -13.65 -39.54
CA THR A 639 -4.57 -14.57 -40.54
C THR A 639 -3.48 -15.34 -41.32
N GLY A 640 -3.84 -16.47 -41.87
CA GLY A 640 -2.94 -17.29 -42.72
C GLY A 640 -2.30 -18.47 -41.99
N THR A 641 -1.02 -18.74 -42.20
CA THR A 641 -0.33 -19.92 -41.65
C THR A 641 -0.19 -19.93 -40.14
N ASN A 642 -0.28 -18.76 -39.51
CA ASN A 642 -0.19 -18.55 -38.05
C ASN A 642 -1.47 -17.88 -37.53
N ASP A 643 -2.60 -18.41 -37.98
CA ASP A 643 -3.93 -17.86 -37.65
C ASP A 643 -4.19 -17.80 -36.14
N THR A 644 -4.84 -16.74 -35.72
CA THR A 644 -5.21 -16.52 -34.28
C THR A 644 -6.07 -17.64 -33.71
N PHE A 645 -7.00 -18.21 -34.49
CA PHE A 645 -7.97 -19.21 -34.01
C PHE A 645 -7.68 -20.62 -34.49
N ALA A 646 -7.52 -20.80 -35.82
CA ALA A 646 -7.28 -22.11 -36.44
C ALA A 646 -6.91 -21.99 -37.92
N PHE A 647 -6.25 -23.02 -38.45
CA PHE A 647 -5.90 -23.12 -39.88
C PHE A 647 -7.11 -23.06 -40.82
N ASN A 648 -8.27 -23.55 -40.35
CA ASN A 648 -9.50 -23.57 -41.13
C ASN A 648 -10.70 -23.06 -40.34
N ARG A 649 -10.96 -21.78 -40.45
CA ARG A 649 -12.08 -21.12 -39.80
C ARG A 649 -13.45 -21.53 -40.32
N SER A 650 -13.54 -22.21 -41.50
CA SER A 650 -14.79 -22.59 -42.11
C SER A 650 -15.64 -23.59 -41.28
N ASN A 651 -15.03 -24.20 -40.28
CA ASN A 651 -15.72 -25.10 -39.34
C ASN A 651 -16.08 -24.43 -38.00
N ILE A 652 -15.83 -23.11 -37.88
CA ILE A 652 -16.06 -22.36 -36.66
C ILE A 652 -17.21 -21.37 -36.93
N GLU A 653 -18.24 -21.41 -36.10
CA GLU A 653 -19.32 -20.43 -36.05
C GLU A 653 -18.83 -19.13 -35.42
N LEU A 654 -19.16 -17.98 -36.05
CA LEU A 654 -18.83 -16.65 -35.53
C LEU A 654 -20.10 -15.90 -35.14
N HIS A 655 -20.22 -15.49 -33.88
CA HIS A 655 -21.27 -14.64 -33.37
C HIS A 655 -20.72 -13.23 -33.12
N ILE A 656 -21.38 -12.22 -33.71
CA ILE A 656 -20.97 -10.81 -33.62
C ILE A 656 -22.15 -9.89 -33.29
N PRO A 657 -21.90 -8.68 -32.75
CA PRO A 657 -22.99 -7.73 -32.47
C PRO A 657 -23.75 -7.29 -33.71
N PRO A 658 -25.05 -6.92 -33.59
CA PRO A 658 -25.85 -6.44 -34.70
C PRO A 658 -25.21 -5.20 -35.36
N GLY A 659 -25.27 -5.15 -36.70
CA GLY A 659 -24.73 -4.04 -37.50
C GLY A 659 -23.23 -4.04 -37.72
N THR A 660 -22.47 -5.02 -37.18
CA THR A 660 -21.01 -5.07 -37.29
C THR A 660 -20.48 -5.97 -38.41
N LEU A 661 -21.35 -6.68 -39.14
CA LEU A 661 -20.98 -7.63 -40.18
C LEU A 661 -20.02 -7.03 -41.23
N VAL A 662 -20.23 -5.78 -41.62
CA VAL A 662 -19.37 -5.09 -42.60
C VAL A 662 -17.95 -4.99 -42.04
N ALA A 663 -17.77 -4.47 -40.86
CA ALA A 663 -16.46 -4.28 -40.22
C ALA A 663 -15.75 -5.61 -39.94
N TYR A 664 -16.50 -6.65 -39.58
CA TYR A 664 -15.87 -7.96 -39.25
C TYR A 664 -15.49 -8.75 -40.50
N VAL A 665 -16.35 -8.77 -41.54
CA VAL A 665 -16.24 -9.81 -42.57
C VAL A 665 -16.26 -9.26 -44.00
N THR A 666 -17.01 -8.21 -44.32
CA THR A 666 -17.27 -7.83 -45.71
C THR A 666 -16.50 -6.61 -46.21
N ASP A 667 -15.91 -5.81 -45.32
CA ASP A 667 -15.04 -4.69 -45.70
C ASP A 667 -13.78 -5.15 -46.41
N SER A 668 -13.28 -4.31 -47.33
CA SER A 668 -11.98 -4.53 -47.98
C SER A 668 -10.87 -4.41 -46.91
N GLY A 669 -10.32 -5.54 -46.51
CA GLY A 669 -9.30 -5.60 -45.43
C GLY A 669 -9.80 -6.18 -44.12
N ALA A 670 -11.08 -6.59 -44.03
CA ALA A 670 -11.59 -7.28 -42.85
C ALA A 670 -10.78 -8.55 -42.53
N LEU A 671 -10.32 -8.68 -41.28
CA LEU A 671 -9.48 -9.79 -40.87
C LEU A 671 -10.26 -11.03 -40.40
N TRP A 672 -11.51 -10.85 -39.98
CA TRP A 672 -12.37 -11.89 -39.41
C TRP A 672 -13.17 -12.66 -40.50
N THR A 673 -12.50 -12.92 -41.62
CA THR A 673 -13.06 -13.69 -42.73
C THR A 673 -12.88 -15.18 -42.56
N GLY A 674 -13.62 -16.01 -43.33
CA GLY A 674 -13.45 -17.46 -43.36
C GLY A 674 -14.26 -18.27 -42.34
N PHE A 675 -14.89 -17.64 -41.38
CA PHE A 675 -15.83 -18.29 -40.44
C PHE A 675 -17.12 -18.68 -41.12
N ASN A 676 -17.76 -19.80 -40.69
CA ASN A 676 -19.01 -20.26 -41.26
C ASN A 676 -19.81 -21.15 -40.28
N PRO A 677 -21.03 -20.77 -39.91
CA PRO A 677 -21.74 -19.53 -40.29
C PRO A 677 -21.24 -18.29 -39.58
N VAL A 678 -21.62 -17.10 -40.05
CA VAL A 678 -21.45 -15.84 -39.33
C VAL A 678 -22.85 -15.31 -38.97
N THR A 679 -23.12 -15.15 -37.69
CA THR A 679 -24.40 -14.75 -37.12
C THR A 679 -24.28 -13.41 -36.42
N GLN A 680 -25.15 -12.45 -36.79
CA GLN A 680 -25.39 -11.23 -36.02
C GLN A 680 -26.40 -11.52 -34.92
N ASP A 681 -25.99 -11.58 -33.68
CA ASP A 681 -26.84 -11.94 -32.56
C ASP A 681 -27.29 -10.69 -31.78
N ALA A 682 -28.58 -10.44 -31.75
CA ALA A 682 -29.16 -9.30 -31.06
C ALA A 682 -29.00 -9.32 -29.54
N SER A 683 -28.64 -10.48 -28.95
CA SER A 683 -28.32 -10.59 -27.52
C SER A 683 -26.92 -10.08 -27.20
N LEU A 684 -26.04 -9.93 -28.20
CA LEU A 684 -24.65 -9.47 -28.04
C LEU A 684 -24.54 -7.95 -28.10
N ASN A 685 -25.35 -7.23 -27.32
CA ASN A 685 -25.09 -5.81 -27.15
C ASN A 685 -24.20 -5.59 -25.89
N THR A 686 -23.37 -4.56 -25.96
CA THR A 686 -22.39 -4.25 -24.90
C THR A 686 -23.02 -4.08 -23.52
N SER A 687 -24.27 -3.54 -23.46
CA SER A 687 -24.96 -3.33 -22.19
C SER A 687 -25.35 -4.63 -21.47
N ASN A 688 -25.75 -5.68 -22.23
CA ASN A 688 -26.08 -6.97 -21.61
C ASN A 688 -24.81 -7.69 -21.10
N PHE A 689 -23.72 -7.64 -21.85
CA PHE A 689 -22.44 -8.21 -21.43
C PHE A 689 -21.87 -7.49 -20.20
N GLU A 690 -21.89 -6.16 -20.22
CA GLU A 690 -21.45 -5.35 -19.07
C GLU A 690 -22.31 -5.59 -17.83
N LEU A 691 -23.61 -5.80 -18.00
CA LEU A 691 -24.52 -6.16 -16.93
C LEU A 691 -24.14 -7.53 -16.34
N GLU A 692 -23.89 -8.53 -17.19
CA GLU A 692 -23.52 -9.87 -16.77
C GLU A 692 -22.21 -9.90 -15.97
N HIS A 693 -21.19 -9.15 -16.42
CA HIS A 693 -19.86 -9.11 -15.78
C HIS A 693 -19.75 -8.08 -14.65
N GLY A 694 -20.66 -7.10 -14.60
CA GLY A 694 -20.71 -6.10 -13.54
C GLY A 694 -21.43 -6.55 -12.27
N ILE A 695 -22.06 -7.75 -12.28
CA ILE A 695 -22.89 -8.23 -11.18
C ILE A 695 -22.25 -9.47 -10.54
N LYS A 696 -21.88 -9.35 -9.29
CA LYS A 696 -21.39 -10.47 -8.47
C LYS A 696 -22.53 -11.05 -7.66
N ILE A 697 -22.75 -12.37 -7.79
CA ILE A 697 -23.68 -13.13 -6.96
C ILE A 697 -22.86 -13.93 -5.97
N VAL A 698 -22.97 -13.59 -4.69
CA VAL A 698 -22.31 -14.33 -3.60
C VAL A 698 -23.33 -15.24 -2.97
N THR A 699 -23.08 -16.56 -3.01
CA THR A 699 -23.94 -17.59 -2.41
C THR A 699 -23.36 -18.04 -1.07
N ASN A 700 -24.17 -18.02 -0.02
CA ASN A 700 -23.91 -18.73 1.23
C ASN A 700 -25.00 -19.76 1.48
N SER A 701 -24.96 -20.50 2.60
CA SER A 701 -25.94 -21.55 2.93
C SER A 701 -27.40 -21.08 2.92
N ASP A 702 -27.65 -19.80 3.21
CA ASP A 702 -28.96 -19.28 3.55
C ASP A 702 -29.44 -18.14 2.63
N ALA A 703 -28.54 -17.52 1.85
CA ALA A 703 -28.87 -16.39 1.00
C ALA A 703 -27.98 -16.27 -0.24
N LEU A 704 -28.54 -15.64 -1.29
CA LEU A 704 -27.80 -15.09 -2.42
C LEU A 704 -27.71 -13.58 -2.23
N LYS A 705 -26.49 -13.02 -2.24
CA LYS A 705 -26.26 -11.56 -2.21
C LYS A 705 -25.88 -11.09 -3.59
N ILE A 706 -26.68 -10.17 -4.13
CA ILE A 706 -26.44 -9.53 -5.43
C ILE A 706 -25.62 -8.26 -5.17
N ILE A 707 -24.39 -8.25 -5.65
CA ILE A 707 -23.49 -7.08 -5.57
C ILE A 707 -23.35 -6.57 -6.99
N SER A 708 -23.74 -5.33 -7.22
CA SER A 708 -23.51 -4.65 -8.50
C SER A 708 -22.26 -3.78 -8.34
N SER A 709 -21.25 -4.02 -9.16
CA SER A 709 -20.02 -3.22 -9.20
C SER A 709 -20.19 -1.92 -10.02
N ARG A 710 -21.35 -1.70 -10.65
CA ARG A 710 -21.69 -0.52 -11.47
C ARG A 710 -23.06 0.04 -11.10
N SER A 711 -23.44 1.16 -11.69
CA SER A 711 -24.67 1.91 -11.41
C SER A 711 -25.99 1.17 -11.72
N ALA A 712 -25.95 -0.10 -12.13
CA ALA A 712 -27.13 -0.91 -12.41
C ALA A 712 -27.91 -1.21 -11.13
N LYS A 713 -29.14 -0.73 -11.03
CA LYS A 713 -30.04 -0.96 -9.88
C LYS A 713 -30.91 -2.17 -10.11
N LEU A 714 -30.86 -3.14 -9.19
CA LEU A 714 -31.78 -4.29 -9.21
C LEU A 714 -33.22 -3.79 -9.04
N LYS A 715 -34.07 -4.13 -10.01
CA LYS A 715 -35.53 -3.85 -10.00
C LYS A 715 -36.30 -5.00 -9.42
N SER A 716 -35.98 -6.23 -9.81
CA SER A 716 -36.61 -7.43 -9.29
C SER A 716 -35.79 -8.67 -9.59
N TYR A 717 -36.05 -9.73 -8.84
CA TYR A 717 -35.56 -11.06 -9.13
C TYR A 717 -36.70 -12.08 -9.20
N SER A 718 -36.45 -13.20 -9.88
CA SER A 718 -37.29 -14.38 -9.86
C SER A 718 -36.42 -15.63 -9.84
N ILE A 719 -36.76 -16.60 -8.99
CA ILE A 719 -36.08 -17.91 -8.93
C ILE A 719 -37.07 -18.96 -9.50
N TYR A 720 -36.57 -19.78 -10.39
CA TYR A 720 -37.28 -20.88 -10.98
C TYR A 720 -36.62 -22.22 -10.66
N SER A 721 -37.40 -23.26 -10.44
CA SER A 721 -36.90 -24.63 -10.46
C SER A 721 -36.44 -25.01 -11.86
N ILE A 722 -35.67 -26.09 -11.99
CA ILE A 722 -35.22 -26.59 -13.30
C ILE A 722 -36.39 -27.04 -14.19
N SER A 723 -37.57 -27.31 -13.61
CA SER A 723 -38.81 -27.61 -14.35
C SER A 723 -39.56 -26.35 -14.82
N GLY A 724 -39.03 -25.15 -14.57
CA GLY A 724 -39.60 -23.87 -14.98
C GLY A 724 -40.64 -23.28 -14.02
N ALA A 725 -40.92 -23.93 -12.88
CA ALA A 725 -41.84 -23.39 -11.88
C ALA A 725 -41.17 -22.24 -11.10
N LYS A 726 -41.84 -21.09 -10.99
CA LYS A 726 -41.37 -19.97 -10.17
C LYS A 726 -41.51 -20.32 -8.70
N VAL A 727 -40.40 -20.29 -7.94
CA VAL A 727 -40.34 -20.72 -6.54
C VAL A 727 -40.07 -19.55 -5.56
N ASN A 728 -39.50 -18.44 -6.04
CA ASN A 728 -39.30 -17.23 -5.25
C ASN A 728 -39.24 -15.99 -6.16
N ASN A 729 -39.54 -14.81 -5.63
CA ASN A 729 -39.36 -13.53 -6.30
C ASN A 729 -39.39 -12.35 -5.31
N GLY A 730 -38.82 -11.23 -5.68
CA GLY A 730 -38.75 -10.01 -4.86
C GLY A 730 -37.95 -8.90 -5.54
N THR A 731 -37.53 -7.93 -4.71
CA THR A 731 -36.79 -6.74 -5.17
C THR A 731 -35.52 -6.53 -4.36
N GLU A 732 -35.27 -7.32 -3.33
CA GLU A 732 -34.17 -7.22 -2.41
C GLU A 732 -32.86 -7.70 -3.06
N SER A 733 -31.73 -7.05 -2.76
CA SER A 733 -30.40 -7.48 -3.21
C SER A 733 -29.81 -8.64 -2.40
N THR A 734 -30.43 -8.97 -1.25
CA THR A 734 -30.11 -10.18 -0.48
C THR A 734 -31.33 -11.09 -0.48
N ILE A 735 -31.22 -12.19 -1.17
CA ILE A 735 -32.31 -13.13 -1.45
C ILE A 735 -32.18 -14.32 -0.52
N ALA A 736 -33.13 -14.50 0.40
CA ALA A 736 -33.18 -15.69 1.26
C ALA A 736 -33.46 -16.96 0.42
N ILE A 737 -32.66 -18.00 0.61
CA ILE A 737 -32.78 -19.29 -0.06
C ILE A 737 -32.88 -20.46 0.90
N ASP A 738 -32.98 -20.20 2.19
CA ASP A 738 -33.15 -21.18 3.27
C ASP A 738 -34.40 -22.08 3.08
N ASN A 739 -35.44 -21.53 2.48
CA ASN A 739 -36.70 -22.23 2.18
C ASN A 739 -36.65 -23.07 0.89
N LEU A 740 -35.57 -23.02 0.12
CA LEU A 740 -35.40 -23.85 -1.08
C LEU A 740 -34.85 -25.23 -0.70
N SER A 741 -35.40 -26.27 -1.31
CA SER A 741 -34.84 -27.63 -1.18
C SER A 741 -33.49 -27.73 -1.93
N GLY A 742 -32.63 -28.69 -1.53
CA GLY A 742 -31.39 -28.98 -2.26
C GLY A 742 -31.69 -29.28 -3.74
N GLY A 743 -31.00 -28.55 -4.63
CA GLY A 743 -31.23 -28.71 -6.08
C GLY A 743 -30.64 -27.56 -6.90
N VAL A 744 -30.87 -27.63 -8.21
CA VAL A 744 -30.41 -26.59 -9.15
C VAL A 744 -31.59 -25.69 -9.52
N TYR A 745 -31.32 -24.39 -9.49
CA TYR A 745 -32.29 -23.32 -9.74
C TYR A 745 -31.78 -22.34 -10.81
N ILE A 746 -32.72 -21.64 -11.44
CA ILE A 746 -32.46 -20.54 -12.38
C ILE A 746 -32.86 -19.24 -11.68
N LEU A 747 -31.92 -18.31 -11.53
CA LEU A 747 -32.13 -16.97 -11.02
C LEU A 747 -32.21 -15.99 -12.18
N GLU A 748 -33.37 -15.32 -12.34
CA GLU A 748 -33.56 -14.20 -13.26
C GLU A 748 -33.48 -12.91 -12.45
N LEU A 749 -32.57 -12.01 -12.80
CA LEU A 749 -32.42 -10.67 -12.25
C LEU A 749 -32.81 -9.64 -13.28
N THR A 750 -33.65 -8.68 -12.92
CA THR A 750 -34.02 -7.56 -13.77
C THR A 750 -33.45 -6.27 -13.16
N PHE A 751 -32.63 -5.58 -13.92
CA PHE A 751 -32.08 -4.28 -13.58
C PHE A 751 -32.73 -3.16 -14.40
N ASP A 752 -32.42 -1.92 -14.09
CA ASP A 752 -32.87 -0.77 -14.89
C ASP A 752 -32.26 -0.76 -16.31
N THR A 753 -31.12 -1.42 -16.48
CA THR A 753 -30.33 -1.50 -17.72
C THR A 753 -30.52 -2.80 -18.51
N GLY A 754 -31.15 -3.84 -17.94
CA GLY A 754 -31.34 -5.12 -18.62
C GLY A 754 -31.68 -6.28 -17.68
N LYS A 755 -31.57 -7.51 -18.19
CA LYS A 755 -31.83 -8.74 -17.44
C LYS A 755 -30.63 -9.65 -17.44
N LEU A 756 -30.40 -10.34 -16.31
CA LEU A 756 -29.38 -11.37 -16.14
C LEU A 756 -30.05 -12.66 -15.69
N VAL A 757 -29.67 -13.78 -16.29
CA VAL A 757 -30.11 -15.12 -15.90
C VAL A 757 -28.93 -15.95 -15.50
N LYS A 758 -28.93 -16.47 -14.29
CA LYS A 758 -27.85 -17.32 -13.74
C LYS A 758 -28.42 -18.61 -13.16
N LYS A 759 -27.62 -19.69 -13.25
CA LYS A 759 -27.92 -20.97 -12.63
C LYS A 759 -27.14 -21.10 -11.33
N PHE A 760 -27.78 -21.52 -10.25
CA PHE A 760 -27.12 -21.78 -8.97
C PHE A 760 -27.60 -23.09 -8.36
N ALA A 761 -26.77 -23.67 -7.49
CA ALA A 761 -27.10 -24.83 -6.71
C ALA A 761 -27.34 -24.43 -5.23
N LYS A 762 -28.39 -25.01 -4.64
CA LYS A 762 -28.70 -24.89 -3.21
C LYS A 762 -28.27 -26.17 -2.51
#